data_fe14ab8d5a463be2d937865719944b2d
#
_entry.id   fe14ab8d5a463be2d937865719944b2d
#
_cell.length_a   1.000
_cell.length_b   1.000
_cell.length_c   1.000
_cell.angle_alpha   90.00
_cell.angle_beta   90.00
_cell.angle_gamma   90.00
#
_symmetry.space_group_name_H-M   'P 1'
#
loop_
_entity.id
_entity.type
_entity.pdbx_description
1 polymer ?
#
loop_
_entity_poly.entity_id
_entity_poly.type
_entity_poly.pdbx_seq_one_letter_code
_entity_poly.pdbx_strand_id
1 'polypeptide(L)'
;MGVEYRQCRSSGRRAPLLAVLLLALLSLADLAGAQSASIRRYAHDQGLLGLAGTCLLQTRATLLWVCTESGLYRYNGRSFQQVMLDGLRNEPITSMTEAADGRLWVAGFQALFVGDEHGFRKLAPDEAEHLREDMLLASPSWGTVLANGGTLERLSARGNGHWHSEPLLDTATRVRVPELSKVLSLSVEGDTLWAGCAKRLCAIDAQRKVQVYGPDQGVPDDRWYSVLRDHDGALWVRGSGNLLYRAPGASNFSVRPLPLLDGSTIGRQAPLVLDREGRVLVRRNDGLARWENGRWRSFGADNGLPPGSSDAILVDREGDVWMTVDGEGLVRWAGYEWIENWDASQGMPAAPTWSIARDAQGALLVGNEHGSGRQVDPGGRFVPALQAAGIQIVGMQRSADGSLWTLNSAGVLRRFWPDGRSAQIAKLPRTARRLLIDRQGRMWMLSAGGLFVIRHPLEGGTLEAVAEMPTIAYTDVQQTADGTLWVSTANGLFRLQDARWSRVEVLVNGGTSDPWISKFHISDSGEVWLAFYRPGLWHGMLLGERLDLQAISDEALRDVGVYLMRGDSLGRVWVGHARGVEIYDGERWAHLSQSQGLLWDDISEAAFAEDPDGSVWIGTSRGVSHLLDPARLFDARQPSVRIDSVSRGGVPVQRGQLLGWSDQPLHIELSTMEVYDDPSRLTVRYRLLGLHNEWIQSDNLSIDQPPLPSGHFRLQVQVLDRYRRTASPIADLPFAVAPLWWRSPPAIALYVLIGSALLAGLWRWRHRHLVARERMLAELVAERTYQLEHEKRDLESARAALALKASHDALTGLLNRSGVLEAMAEELQACAHGGHPLAVVLIDLDHFKLVNDQHGHLVGDAVLAKVGARLTACLRDSDKVGRYGGEELLLLLPGMSRHSQHRLRAIHEKLSLAPYEVGTDQPLQVTCSVGVAWFRSGDSAATLLARADEALYRAKRQGRNRIEPEEPESSVA
;
A
#
# COMPACT_ATOMS: atom_id res chain seq x y z
N MET A 1 -66.03 51.81 -42.10
CA MET A 1 -64.72 51.82 -42.77
C MET A 1 -64.10 50.45 -42.59
N GLY A 2 -64.26 49.60 -43.62
CA GLY A 2 -63.74 48.29 -43.60
C GLY A 2 -62.28 48.29 -44.07
N VAL A 3 -61.50 47.38 -43.48
CA VAL A 3 -60.24 47.00 -44.06
C VAL A 3 -60.22 45.49 -44.16
N GLU A 4 -60.23 45.02 -45.39
CA GLU A 4 -60.13 43.59 -45.80
C GLU A 4 -58.76 43.03 -45.47
N TYR A 5 -58.74 41.86 -44.81
CA TYR A 5 -57.54 41.00 -44.68
C TYR A 5 -57.48 40.06 -45.90
N ARG A 6 -56.54 40.32 -46.81
CA ARG A 6 -56.16 39.38 -47.88
C ARG A 6 -55.26 38.25 -47.28
N GLN A 7 -55.73 37.01 -47.34
CA GLN A 7 -54.94 35.84 -47.11
C GLN A 7 -53.96 35.64 -48.29
N CYS A 8 -52.65 35.69 -47.99
CA CYS A 8 -51.62 35.20 -48.85
C CYS A 8 -51.35 33.71 -48.53
N ARG A 9 -51.80 32.82 -49.36
CA ARG A 9 -51.34 31.41 -49.46
C ARG A 9 -49.94 31.42 -50.09
N SER A 10 -48.85 31.08 -49.34
CA SER A 10 -47.56 30.73 -49.89
C SER A 10 -47.19 29.29 -49.48
N SER A 11 -47.34 28.46 -50.46
CA SER A 11 -46.61 27.23 -50.83
C SER A 11 -45.90 26.42 -49.68
N GLY A 12 -46.50 25.27 -49.38
CA GLY A 12 -45.97 24.15 -48.58
C GLY A 12 -44.81 23.39 -49.25
N ARG A 13 -43.61 24.02 -49.33
CA ARG A 13 -42.37 23.31 -49.78
C ARG A 13 -41.14 23.53 -48.86
N ARG A 14 -41.31 24.26 -47.73
CA ARG A 14 -40.17 24.50 -46.80
C ARG A 14 -40.17 23.64 -45.55
N ALA A 15 -41.23 22.91 -45.26
CA ALA A 15 -41.33 22.07 -44.05
C ALA A 15 -40.39 20.84 -44.08
N PRO A 16 -40.18 20.10 -45.22
CA PRO A 16 -39.27 18.94 -45.19
C PRO A 16 -37.80 19.32 -45.13
N LEU A 17 -37.40 20.49 -45.66
CA LEU A 17 -36.01 20.96 -45.58
C LEU A 17 -35.63 21.41 -44.16
N LEU A 18 -36.51 22.02 -43.43
CA LEU A 18 -36.29 22.39 -42.02
C LEU A 18 -36.26 21.14 -41.12
N ALA A 19 -37.06 20.16 -41.38
CA ALA A 19 -37.03 18.88 -40.65
C ALA A 19 -35.76 18.06 -40.95
N VAL A 20 -35.28 18.06 -42.19
CA VAL A 20 -34.02 17.45 -42.57
C VAL A 20 -32.81 18.22 -42.00
N LEU A 21 -32.88 19.56 -41.96
CA LEU A 21 -31.86 20.40 -41.32
C LEU A 21 -31.88 20.22 -39.79
N LEU A 22 -33.05 20.10 -39.16
CA LEU A 22 -33.17 19.80 -37.73
C LEU A 22 -32.69 18.39 -37.40
N LEU A 23 -33.00 17.40 -38.25
CA LEU A 23 -32.45 16.04 -38.12
C LEU A 23 -30.94 15.98 -38.38
N ALA A 24 -30.42 16.76 -39.32
CA ALA A 24 -28.99 16.89 -39.56
C ALA A 24 -28.28 17.66 -38.45
N LEU A 25 -28.92 18.68 -37.86
CA LEU A 25 -28.39 19.37 -36.66
C LEU A 25 -28.46 18.49 -35.38
N LEU A 26 -29.46 17.61 -35.27
CA LEU A 26 -29.53 16.63 -34.18
C LEU A 26 -28.53 15.46 -34.36
N SER A 27 -28.10 15.18 -35.62
CA SER A 27 -27.04 14.19 -35.89
C SER A 27 -25.62 14.75 -35.74
N LEU A 28 -25.47 16.07 -35.64
CA LEU A 28 -24.21 16.78 -35.38
C LEU A 28 -24.00 17.18 -33.91
N ALA A 29 -24.96 16.90 -33.04
CA ALA A 29 -24.72 17.01 -31.61
C ALA A 29 -23.69 15.92 -31.27
N ASP A 30 -22.45 16.33 -31.07
CA ASP A 30 -21.46 15.52 -30.32
C ASP A 30 -22.19 14.97 -29.10
N LEU A 31 -22.38 13.65 -29.04
CA LEU A 31 -22.88 13.02 -27.83
C LEU A 31 -21.78 13.23 -26.78
N ALA A 32 -21.90 14.34 -26.04
CA ALA A 32 -21.13 14.52 -24.85
C ALA A 32 -21.26 13.22 -24.05
N GLY A 33 -20.17 12.58 -23.74
CA GLY A 33 -20.16 11.35 -22.96
C GLY A 33 -20.96 11.60 -21.68
N ALA A 34 -22.03 10.86 -21.45
CA ALA A 34 -22.94 11.09 -20.35
C ALA A 34 -22.50 10.35 -19.08
N GLN A 35 -21.19 10.21 -18.86
CA GLN A 35 -20.64 9.58 -17.63
C GLN A 35 -19.85 10.62 -16.82
N SER A 36 -19.85 10.48 -15.50
CA SER A 36 -18.97 11.22 -14.59
C SER A 36 -17.64 10.50 -14.43
N ALA A 37 -16.52 11.22 -14.48
CA ALA A 37 -15.20 10.65 -14.27
C ALA A 37 -14.86 10.64 -12.78
N SER A 38 -14.33 9.51 -12.29
CA SER A 38 -13.73 9.47 -10.95
C SER A 38 -12.34 10.09 -11.03
N ILE A 39 -12.24 11.35 -10.63
CA ILE A 39 -11.04 12.17 -10.82
C ILE A 39 -10.31 12.35 -9.50
N ARG A 40 -8.99 12.04 -9.55
CA ARG A 40 -8.05 12.42 -8.50
C ARG A 40 -7.06 13.45 -9.03
N ARG A 41 -6.83 14.49 -8.24
CA ARG A 41 -5.87 15.56 -8.55
C ARG A 41 -4.63 15.39 -7.69
N TYR A 42 -3.48 15.69 -8.29
CA TYR A 42 -2.17 15.69 -7.63
C TYR A 42 -1.52 17.06 -7.86
N ALA A 43 -1.26 17.75 -6.78
CA ALA A 43 -0.70 19.09 -6.77
C ALA A 43 0.35 19.23 -5.65
N HIS A 44 0.50 20.41 -5.07
CA HIS A 44 1.52 20.72 -4.07
C HIS A 44 1.44 19.83 -2.81
N ASP A 45 0.25 19.49 -2.36
CA ASP A 45 0.00 18.65 -1.20
C ASP A 45 0.48 17.20 -1.40
N GLN A 46 0.55 16.73 -2.67
CA GLN A 46 1.15 15.45 -3.03
C GLN A 46 2.60 15.57 -3.57
N GLY A 47 3.26 16.70 -3.34
CA GLY A 47 4.66 16.92 -3.69
C GLY A 47 4.94 17.38 -5.12
N LEU A 48 3.92 17.62 -5.95
CA LEU A 48 4.08 18.12 -7.31
C LEU A 48 4.13 19.65 -7.28
N LEU A 49 5.33 20.24 -7.24
CA LEU A 49 5.51 21.67 -7.11
C LEU A 49 5.28 22.44 -8.44
N GLY A 50 5.46 21.76 -9.59
CA GLY A 50 5.21 22.32 -10.92
C GLY A 50 3.82 21.90 -11.42
N LEU A 51 2.92 22.86 -11.62
CA LEU A 51 1.55 22.59 -12.07
C LEU A 51 1.39 22.63 -13.60
N ALA A 52 2.40 23.09 -14.33
CA ALA A 52 2.44 23.05 -15.80
C ALA A 52 3.24 21.81 -16.23
N GLY A 53 2.55 20.74 -16.52
CA GLY A 53 3.16 19.47 -16.92
C GLY A 53 3.36 19.40 -18.42
N THR A 54 4.56 19.04 -18.88
CA THR A 54 4.97 19.01 -20.28
C THR A 54 5.01 17.61 -20.87
N CYS A 55 5.34 16.57 -20.10
CA CYS A 55 5.33 15.19 -20.56
C CYS A 55 4.97 14.20 -19.45
N LEU A 56 4.51 13.02 -19.84
CA LEU A 56 4.20 11.88 -18.96
C LEU A 56 4.87 10.63 -19.54
N LEU A 57 5.47 9.83 -18.69
CA LEU A 57 6.07 8.56 -19.06
C LEU A 57 5.85 7.53 -17.96
N GLN A 58 5.28 6.37 -18.30
CA GLN A 58 5.37 5.17 -17.47
C GLN A 58 6.44 4.25 -18.03
N THR A 59 7.47 3.98 -17.23
CA THR A 59 8.59 3.11 -17.65
C THR A 59 8.18 1.64 -17.65
N ARG A 60 9.02 0.77 -18.26
CA ARG A 60 8.83 -0.68 -18.20
C ARG A 60 8.88 -1.22 -16.78
N ALA A 61 9.61 -0.54 -15.90
CA ALA A 61 9.62 -0.81 -14.47
C ALA A 61 8.38 -0.28 -13.74
N THR A 62 7.34 0.18 -14.47
CA THR A 62 6.07 0.73 -13.96
C THR A 62 6.13 2.06 -13.22
N LEU A 63 7.31 2.70 -13.17
CA LEU A 63 7.46 4.01 -12.56
C LEU A 63 6.79 5.10 -13.40
N LEU A 64 5.96 5.93 -12.77
CA LEU A 64 5.36 7.10 -13.41
C LEU A 64 6.26 8.32 -13.21
N TRP A 65 6.60 8.95 -14.33
CA TRP A 65 7.39 10.16 -14.41
C TRP A 65 6.55 11.32 -14.95
N VAL A 66 6.73 12.48 -14.36
CA VAL A 66 6.07 13.71 -14.77
C VAL A 66 7.12 14.78 -15.04
N CYS A 67 7.10 15.27 -16.25
CA CYS A 67 7.91 16.43 -16.67
C CYS A 67 7.12 17.71 -16.42
N THR A 68 7.76 18.72 -15.89
CA THR A 68 7.14 20.03 -15.66
C THR A 68 8.10 21.16 -16.02
N GLU A 69 7.59 22.38 -16.09
CA GLU A 69 8.41 23.58 -16.21
C GLU A 69 9.31 23.82 -14.98
N SER A 70 9.00 23.17 -13.84
CA SER A 70 9.76 23.28 -12.59
C SER A 70 10.68 22.09 -12.33
N GLY A 71 10.79 21.13 -13.26
CA GLY A 71 11.69 19.99 -13.14
C GLY A 71 11.04 18.65 -13.43
N LEU A 72 11.78 17.59 -13.11
CA LEU A 72 11.40 16.20 -13.28
C LEU A 72 10.89 15.63 -11.94
N TYR A 73 9.75 14.95 -11.98
CA TYR A 73 9.14 14.32 -10.81
C TYR A 73 8.91 12.84 -11.07
N ARG A 74 9.06 12.04 -10.02
CA ARG A 74 8.77 10.61 -10.01
C ARG A 74 7.71 10.31 -8.95
N TYR A 75 6.72 9.52 -9.30
CA TYR A 75 5.71 9.03 -8.36
C TYR A 75 6.23 7.79 -7.61
N ASN A 76 6.12 7.78 -6.28
CA ASN A 76 6.59 6.67 -5.43
C ASN A 76 5.44 5.77 -4.93
N GLY A 77 4.24 5.90 -5.50
CA GLY A 77 3.03 5.22 -5.04
C GLY A 77 2.18 6.04 -4.05
N ARG A 78 2.74 7.10 -3.46
CA ARG A 78 2.04 7.96 -2.49
C ARG A 78 2.10 9.44 -2.83
N SER A 79 3.27 9.92 -3.25
CA SER A 79 3.54 11.32 -3.54
C SER A 79 4.53 11.46 -4.69
N PHE A 80 4.63 12.66 -5.24
CA PHE A 80 5.64 13.00 -6.23
C PHE A 80 6.92 13.49 -5.56
N GLN A 81 8.04 12.94 -5.98
CA GLN A 81 9.37 13.34 -5.55
C GLN A 81 10.10 14.01 -6.69
N GLN A 82 10.63 15.21 -6.44
CA GLN A 82 11.45 15.89 -7.42
C GLN A 82 12.79 15.18 -7.56
N VAL A 83 13.17 14.87 -8.79
CA VAL A 83 14.43 14.21 -9.11
C VAL A 83 15.46 15.25 -9.58
N MET A 84 16.66 15.19 -9.01
CA MET A 84 17.75 16.06 -9.39
C MET A 84 18.43 15.58 -10.68
N LEU A 85 18.61 16.46 -11.61
CA LEU A 85 19.31 16.21 -12.87
C LEU A 85 20.73 16.75 -12.79
N ASP A 86 21.72 15.90 -12.48
CA ASP A 86 23.14 16.26 -12.31
C ASP A 86 23.33 17.47 -11.37
N GLY A 87 22.63 17.45 -10.23
CA GLY A 87 22.65 18.53 -9.23
C GLY A 87 21.72 19.72 -9.52
N LEU A 88 21.07 19.77 -10.69
CA LEU A 88 20.09 20.80 -11.02
C LEU A 88 18.68 20.39 -10.50
N ARG A 89 18.00 21.33 -9.86
CA ARG A 89 16.60 21.14 -9.45
C ARG A 89 15.70 21.85 -10.44
N ASN A 90 15.17 22.66 -10.62
CA ASN A 90 14.20 23.42 -11.39
C ASN A 90 14.58 23.58 -12.89
N GLU A 91 15.09 22.52 -13.50
CA GLU A 91 15.33 22.49 -14.94
C GLU A 91 13.99 22.22 -15.66
N PRO A 92 13.48 23.12 -16.50
CA PRO A 92 12.29 22.88 -17.30
C PRO A 92 12.53 21.71 -18.25
N ILE A 93 11.67 20.70 -18.20
CA ILE A 93 11.80 19.50 -19.03
C ILE A 93 10.87 19.60 -20.23
N THR A 94 11.38 19.30 -21.42
CA THR A 94 10.61 19.39 -22.66
C THR A 94 10.21 18.01 -23.19
N SER A 95 11.02 16.98 -22.96
CA SER A 95 10.76 15.61 -23.46
C SER A 95 11.48 14.56 -22.61
N MET A 96 10.91 13.40 -22.51
CA MET A 96 11.48 12.24 -21.84
C MET A 96 11.13 10.95 -22.58
N THR A 97 12.06 9.99 -22.64
CA THR A 97 11.85 8.69 -23.26
C THR A 97 12.70 7.60 -22.60
N GLU A 98 12.21 6.35 -22.65
CA GLU A 98 12.92 5.16 -22.17
C GLU A 98 13.51 4.37 -23.35
N ALA A 99 14.81 4.16 -23.35
CA ALA A 99 15.49 3.36 -24.35
C ALA A 99 15.27 1.86 -24.17
N ALA A 100 15.59 1.06 -25.20
CA ALA A 100 15.42 -0.40 -25.15
C ALA A 100 16.22 -1.09 -24.04
N ASP A 101 17.33 -0.51 -23.63
CA ASP A 101 18.20 -0.98 -22.56
C ASP A 101 17.76 -0.52 -21.14
N GLY A 102 16.60 0.16 -21.01
CA GLY A 102 16.04 0.66 -19.77
C GLY A 102 16.58 2.03 -19.34
N ARG A 103 17.49 2.64 -20.07
CA ARG A 103 17.96 4.00 -19.76
C ARG A 103 16.90 5.03 -20.08
N LEU A 104 16.91 6.07 -19.26
CA LEU A 104 16.03 7.21 -19.39
C LEU A 104 16.79 8.38 -20.01
N TRP A 105 16.21 8.95 -21.04
CA TRP A 105 16.71 10.14 -21.71
C TRP A 105 15.78 11.32 -21.41
N VAL A 106 16.35 12.45 -21.03
CA VAL A 106 15.61 13.64 -20.65
C VAL A 106 16.17 14.84 -21.37
N ALA A 107 15.33 15.55 -22.10
CA ALA A 107 15.65 16.84 -22.68
C ALA A 107 15.13 17.94 -21.76
N GLY A 108 16.04 18.69 -21.17
CA GLY A 108 15.74 19.90 -20.41
C GLY A 108 15.88 21.13 -21.31
N PHE A 109 15.59 22.30 -20.75
CA PHE A 109 15.73 23.56 -21.47
C PHE A 109 17.20 23.96 -21.73
N GLN A 110 18.13 23.54 -20.84
CA GLN A 110 19.52 23.90 -20.88
C GLN A 110 20.46 22.75 -21.23
N ALA A 111 19.97 21.50 -21.17
CA ALA A 111 20.83 20.33 -21.35
C ALA A 111 20.08 19.06 -21.67
N LEU A 112 20.78 18.09 -22.25
CA LEU A 112 20.35 16.70 -22.33
C LEU A 112 20.94 15.91 -21.17
N PHE A 113 20.13 14.98 -20.66
CA PHE A 113 20.50 14.10 -19.56
C PHE A 113 20.24 12.65 -19.96
N VAL A 114 21.11 11.77 -19.49
CA VAL A 114 20.95 10.33 -19.57
C VAL A 114 21.15 9.71 -18.19
N GLY A 115 20.35 8.74 -17.88
CA GLY A 115 20.43 8.10 -16.56
C GLY A 115 19.48 6.93 -16.44
N ASP A 116 19.17 6.65 -15.23
CA ASP A 116 18.18 5.66 -14.83
C ASP A 116 17.38 6.20 -13.65
N GLU A 117 16.65 5.35 -13.04
CA GLU A 117 15.84 5.67 -11.87
C GLU A 117 16.63 6.12 -10.62
N HIS A 118 17.94 5.93 -10.59
CA HIS A 118 18.82 6.28 -9.46
C HIS A 118 19.51 7.63 -9.65
N GLY A 119 19.61 8.11 -10.88
CA GLY A 119 20.20 9.40 -11.15
C GLY A 119 20.45 9.68 -12.61
N PHE A 120 20.71 10.93 -12.91
CA PHE A 120 20.92 11.44 -14.24
C PHE A 120 22.26 12.16 -14.33
N ARG A 121 22.93 11.98 -15.45
CA ARG A 121 24.14 12.69 -15.86
C ARG A 121 23.84 13.62 -17.04
N LYS A 122 24.32 14.83 -16.95
CA LYS A 122 24.32 15.79 -18.07
C LYS A 122 25.27 15.33 -19.18
N LEU A 123 24.84 15.40 -20.43
CA LEU A 123 25.71 15.20 -21.57
C LEU A 123 26.62 16.42 -21.79
N ALA A 124 27.87 16.15 -22.12
CA ALA A 124 28.81 17.21 -22.54
C ALA A 124 28.52 17.67 -23.99
N PRO A 125 28.83 18.91 -24.37
CA PRO A 125 28.59 19.42 -25.72
C PRO A 125 29.26 18.63 -26.85
N ASP A 126 30.36 17.95 -26.56
CA ASP A 126 31.05 17.07 -27.48
C ASP A 126 30.42 15.68 -27.64
N GLU A 127 29.51 15.30 -26.75
CA GLU A 127 28.71 14.07 -26.84
C GLU A 127 27.45 14.29 -27.72
N ALA A 128 26.74 15.39 -27.49
CA ALA A 128 25.62 15.82 -28.33
C ALA A 128 25.43 17.34 -28.20
N GLU A 129 25.24 18.01 -29.30
CA GLU A 129 24.86 19.42 -29.32
C GLU A 129 23.42 19.52 -28.85
N HIS A 130 23.13 20.42 -27.90
CA HIS A 130 21.80 20.65 -27.38
C HIS A 130 21.29 22.02 -27.79
N LEU A 131 20.11 22.00 -28.43
CA LEU A 131 19.33 23.22 -28.69
C LEU A 131 18.06 23.21 -27.82
N ARG A 132 17.52 24.38 -27.58
CA ARG A 132 16.23 24.52 -26.89
C ARG A 132 15.15 23.78 -27.65
N GLU A 133 14.27 23.11 -26.91
CA GLU A 133 13.10 22.39 -27.47
C GLU A 133 13.45 21.11 -28.26
N ASP A 134 14.52 20.45 -27.91
CA ASP A 134 14.88 19.16 -28.50
C ASP A 134 13.81 18.09 -28.19
N MET A 135 13.58 17.23 -29.16
CA MET A 135 12.65 16.09 -29.05
C MET A 135 13.43 14.78 -29.02
N LEU A 136 13.13 13.97 -28.05
CA LEU A 136 13.70 12.65 -27.89
C LEU A 136 12.69 11.57 -28.22
N LEU A 137 13.14 10.55 -28.94
CA LEU A 137 12.40 9.33 -29.19
C LEU A 137 13.35 8.14 -29.06
N ALA A 138 12.96 7.16 -28.26
CA ALA A 138 13.66 5.88 -28.20
C ALA A 138 12.77 4.74 -28.68
N SER A 139 13.31 3.88 -29.55
CA SER A 139 12.62 2.69 -30.02
C SER A 139 13.60 1.54 -30.27
N PRO A 140 13.12 0.28 -30.25
CA PRO A 140 13.97 -0.88 -30.54
C PRO A 140 14.58 -0.85 -31.95
N SER A 141 13.83 -0.36 -32.96
CA SER A 141 14.24 -0.35 -34.36
C SER A 141 15.17 0.81 -34.71
N TRP A 142 15.01 1.97 -34.07
CA TRP A 142 15.75 3.19 -34.40
C TRP A 142 16.81 3.57 -33.34
N GLY A 143 16.79 2.95 -32.17
CA GLY A 143 17.60 3.39 -31.02
C GLY A 143 17.07 4.70 -30.46
N THR A 144 17.95 5.50 -29.85
CA THR A 144 17.60 6.84 -29.37
C THR A 144 17.88 7.87 -30.44
N VAL A 145 16.82 8.55 -30.88
CA VAL A 145 16.86 9.60 -31.92
C VAL A 145 16.56 10.94 -31.26
N LEU A 146 17.38 11.92 -31.56
CA LEU A 146 17.27 13.32 -31.20
C LEU A 146 16.88 14.16 -32.41
N ALA A 147 15.83 14.95 -32.31
CA ALA A 147 15.56 16.01 -33.29
C ALA A 147 16.07 17.33 -32.71
N ASN A 148 17.18 17.80 -33.27
CA ASN A 148 17.92 18.97 -32.85
C ASN A 148 17.83 20.04 -33.95
N GLY A 149 17.03 21.07 -33.76
CA GLY A 149 16.96 22.26 -34.61
C GLY A 149 16.79 22.04 -36.12
N GLY A 150 16.29 20.84 -36.55
CA GLY A 150 16.13 20.48 -37.95
C GLY A 150 17.08 19.39 -38.43
N THR A 151 17.96 18.90 -37.56
CA THR A 151 18.76 17.69 -37.82
C THR A 151 18.16 16.53 -37.01
N LEU A 152 18.13 15.36 -37.65
CA LEU A 152 17.85 14.10 -36.97
C LEU A 152 19.18 13.42 -36.68
N GLU A 153 19.39 13.12 -35.41
CA GLU A 153 20.64 12.52 -34.92
C GLU A 153 20.33 11.24 -34.15
N ARG A 154 21.23 10.28 -34.26
CA ARG A 154 21.16 9.05 -33.48
C ARG A 154 22.19 9.10 -32.37
N LEU A 155 21.76 8.84 -31.16
CA LEU A 155 22.63 8.76 -29.98
C LEU A 155 23.10 7.31 -29.79
N SER A 156 24.42 7.09 -29.82
CA SER A 156 25.05 5.80 -29.64
C SER A 156 26.12 5.82 -28.56
N ALA A 157 26.30 4.70 -27.84
CA ALA A 157 27.26 4.60 -26.75
C ALA A 157 28.70 4.43 -27.30
N ARG A 158 29.64 5.24 -26.79
CA ARG A 158 31.06 5.15 -27.12
C ARG A 158 31.89 4.28 -26.19
N GLY A 159 31.29 3.74 -25.12
CA GLY A 159 31.97 3.06 -24.04
C GLY A 159 32.30 4.02 -22.88
N ASN A 160 32.63 3.48 -21.70
CA ASN A 160 32.92 4.23 -20.47
C ASN A 160 31.87 5.27 -20.06
N GLY A 161 30.62 5.08 -20.45
CA GLY A 161 29.52 5.99 -20.10
C GLY A 161 29.44 7.24 -21.02
N HIS A 162 30.26 7.36 -22.05
CA HIS A 162 30.21 8.45 -23.04
C HIS A 162 29.29 8.10 -24.23
N TRP A 163 28.71 9.14 -24.80
CA TRP A 163 27.79 9.07 -25.94
C TRP A 163 28.37 9.79 -27.13
N HIS A 164 27.81 9.49 -28.28
CA HIS A 164 28.12 10.15 -29.52
C HIS A 164 26.84 10.34 -30.33
N SER A 165 26.66 11.52 -30.83
CA SER A 165 25.61 11.88 -31.77
C SER A 165 26.12 11.75 -33.21
N GLU A 166 25.34 11.06 -34.04
CA GLU A 166 25.62 10.92 -35.48
C GLU A 166 24.41 11.31 -36.32
N PRO A 167 24.59 12.02 -37.44
CA PRO A 167 23.45 12.33 -38.30
C PRO A 167 22.74 11.08 -38.80
N LEU A 168 21.41 11.03 -38.61
CA LEU A 168 20.59 9.90 -39.07
C LEU A 168 20.48 9.85 -40.58
N LEU A 169 20.46 11.01 -41.25
CA LEU A 169 20.36 11.18 -42.69
C LEU A 169 21.58 11.85 -43.27
N ASP A 170 22.02 11.42 -44.45
CA ASP A 170 23.12 12.01 -45.15
C ASP A 170 22.81 13.46 -45.64
N THR A 171 23.85 14.21 -45.96
CA THR A 171 23.74 15.59 -46.43
C THR A 171 22.94 15.69 -47.74
N ALA A 172 23.08 14.73 -48.63
CA ALA A 172 22.40 14.73 -49.92
C ALA A 172 20.87 14.55 -49.72
N THR A 173 20.46 13.70 -48.80
CA THR A 173 19.04 13.51 -48.45
C THR A 173 18.45 14.76 -47.79
N ARG A 174 19.23 15.42 -46.88
CA ARG A 174 18.77 16.66 -46.22
C ARG A 174 18.58 17.81 -47.21
N VAL A 175 19.46 17.94 -48.19
CA VAL A 175 19.33 18.95 -49.26
C VAL A 175 18.14 18.66 -50.17
N ARG A 176 17.87 17.38 -50.43
CA ARG A 176 16.76 16.94 -51.30
C ARG A 176 15.40 17.10 -50.64
N VAL A 177 15.34 17.04 -49.29
CA VAL A 177 14.09 17.12 -48.50
C VAL A 177 14.24 18.32 -47.52
N PRO A 178 14.06 19.57 -48.02
CA PRO A 178 14.22 20.77 -47.19
C PRO A 178 13.20 20.88 -46.06
N GLU A 179 12.09 20.16 -46.12
CA GLU A 179 11.07 20.11 -45.09
C GLU A 179 11.63 19.60 -43.75
N LEU A 180 12.64 18.75 -43.77
CA LEU A 180 13.32 18.23 -42.59
C LEU A 180 14.22 19.29 -41.89
N SER A 181 14.36 20.50 -42.47
CA SER A 181 15.02 21.60 -41.76
C SER A 181 14.30 22.06 -40.50
N LYS A 182 13.06 21.67 -40.29
CA LYS A 182 12.27 21.96 -39.10
C LYS A 182 11.45 20.73 -38.72
N VAL A 183 11.98 19.92 -37.82
CA VAL A 183 11.27 18.77 -37.24
C VAL A 183 10.48 19.25 -36.01
N LEU A 184 9.20 18.93 -35.98
CA LEU A 184 8.27 19.35 -34.94
C LEU A 184 7.85 18.19 -34.05
N SER A 185 7.98 16.95 -34.51
CA SER A 185 7.59 15.75 -33.79
C SER A 185 8.28 14.52 -34.32
N LEU A 186 8.42 13.51 -33.47
CA LEU A 186 8.93 12.19 -33.85
C LEU A 186 7.97 11.12 -33.29
N SER A 187 7.68 10.12 -34.13
CA SER A 187 6.92 8.93 -33.74
C SER A 187 7.45 7.72 -34.52
N VAL A 188 7.40 6.53 -33.94
CA VAL A 188 7.76 5.28 -34.62
C VAL A 188 6.54 4.38 -34.71
N GLU A 189 6.24 3.94 -35.95
CA GLU A 189 5.20 2.97 -36.22
C GLU A 189 5.74 1.81 -37.07
N GLY A 190 5.88 0.65 -36.44
CA GLY A 190 6.62 -0.47 -37.01
C GLY A 190 8.10 -0.09 -37.25
N ASP A 191 8.58 -0.28 -38.47
CA ASP A 191 9.95 0.08 -38.88
C ASP A 191 10.05 1.47 -39.49
N THR A 192 9.00 2.27 -39.44
CA THR A 192 8.97 3.61 -40.06
C THR A 192 9.08 4.67 -38.96
N LEU A 193 10.06 5.56 -39.12
CA LEU A 193 10.19 6.78 -38.33
C LEU A 193 9.37 7.89 -38.99
N TRP A 194 8.37 8.39 -38.31
CA TRP A 194 7.53 9.49 -38.75
C TRP A 194 8.01 10.79 -38.08
N ALA A 195 8.05 11.83 -38.90
CA ALA A 195 8.40 13.17 -38.44
C ALA A 195 7.41 14.21 -38.97
N GLY A 196 6.95 15.09 -38.06
CA GLY A 196 6.32 16.33 -38.49
C GLY A 196 7.40 17.28 -39.02
N CYS A 197 7.48 17.45 -40.36
CA CYS A 197 8.54 18.18 -41.04
C CYS A 197 8.00 19.49 -41.63
N ALA A 198 8.30 20.63 -40.98
CA ALA A 198 7.75 21.96 -41.29
C ALA A 198 6.19 21.94 -41.33
N LYS A 199 5.58 21.96 -42.52
CA LYS A 199 4.12 21.85 -42.70
C LYS A 199 3.68 20.52 -43.34
N ARG A 200 4.61 19.58 -43.48
CA ARG A 200 4.42 18.28 -44.14
C ARG A 200 4.56 17.15 -43.12
N LEU A 201 4.26 15.96 -43.57
CA LEU A 201 4.52 14.74 -42.83
C LEU A 201 5.58 13.92 -43.56
N CYS A 202 6.66 13.59 -42.90
CA CYS A 202 7.77 12.80 -43.45
C CYS A 202 7.76 11.39 -42.83
N ALA A 203 7.88 10.38 -43.70
CA ALA A 203 8.12 9.00 -43.29
C ALA A 203 9.52 8.57 -43.72
N ILE A 204 10.29 8.01 -42.81
CA ILE A 204 11.67 7.55 -43.03
C ILE A 204 11.66 6.04 -42.82
N ASP A 205 11.99 5.28 -43.85
CA ASP A 205 12.02 3.82 -43.76
C ASP A 205 13.36 3.31 -43.14
N ALA A 206 13.42 2.01 -42.88
CA ALA A 206 14.61 1.37 -42.30
C ALA A 206 15.86 1.53 -43.19
N GLN A 207 15.71 1.77 -44.50
CA GLN A 207 16.78 2.06 -45.44
C GLN A 207 17.09 3.56 -45.48
N ARG A 208 16.52 4.38 -44.63
CA ARG A 208 16.68 5.83 -44.52
C ARG A 208 16.21 6.63 -45.76
N LYS A 209 15.32 6.02 -46.54
CA LYS A 209 14.64 6.71 -47.62
C LYS A 209 13.50 7.53 -47.04
N VAL A 210 13.43 8.79 -47.43
CA VAL A 210 12.42 9.75 -46.96
C VAL A 210 11.29 9.86 -47.99
N GLN A 211 10.05 9.67 -47.54
CA GLN A 211 8.85 10.01 -48.27
C GLN A 211 8.17 11.19 -47.62
N VAL A 212 7.89 12.22 -48.41
CA VAL A 212 7.15 13.40 -47.95
C VAL A 212 5.72 13.33 -48.37
N TYR A 213 4.80 13.48 -47.45
CA TYR A 213 3.36 13.52 -47.68
C TYR A 213 2.85 14.96 -47.64
N GLY A 214 2.12 15.33 -48.65
CA GLY A 214 1.54 16.65 -48.87
C GLY A 214 0.07 16.59 -49.29
N PRO A 215 -0.47 17.70 -49.83
CA PRO A 215 -1.86 17.79 -50.27
C PRO A 215 -2.29 16.71 -51.25
N ASP A 216 -1.40 16.30 -52.17
CA ASP A 216 -1.67 15.24 -53.19
C ASP A 216 -1.92 13.86 -52.53
N GLN A 217 -1.40 13.63 -51.33
CA GLN A 217 -1.62 12.42 -50.53
C GLN A 217 -2.64 12.63 -49.42
N GLY A 218 -3.40 13.73 -49.44
CA GLY A 218 -4.43 14.04 -48.44
C GLY A 218 -3.88 14.64 -47.14
N VAL A 219 -2.66 15.15 -47.15
CA VAL A 219 -2.02 15.80 -45.97
C VAL A 219 -2.01 17.31 -46.23
N PRO A 220 -2.94 18.09 -45.66
CA PRO A 220 -2.96 19.55 -45.78
C PRO A 220 -1.75 20.19 -45.06
N ASP A 221 -1.53 21.47 -45.35
CA ASP A 221 -0.49 22.25 -44.65
C ASP A 221 -0.87 22.45 -43.19
N ASP A 222 -0.13 21.78 -42.30
CA ASP A 222 -0.32 21.88 -40.85
C ASP A 222 1.00 21.60 -40.10
N ARG A 223 1.03 21.85 -38.79
CA ARG A 223 2.10 21.40 -37.91
C ARG A 223 1.71 20.05 -37.32
N TRP A 224 2.44 19.00 -37.69
CA TRP A 224 2.14 17.62 -37.30
C TRP A 224 2.89 17.25 -36.02
N TYR A 225 2.17 16.77 -35.00
CA TYR A 225 2.72 16.56 -33.65
C TYR A 225 2.74 15.09 -33.22
N SER A 226 1.86 14.24 -33.72
CA SER A 226 1.79 12.84 -33.32
C SER A 226 1.33 11.95 -34.45
N VAL A 227 1.92 10.76 -34.53
CA VAL A 227 1.50 9.66 -35.43
C VAL A 227 1.29 8.43 -34.56
N LEU A 228 0.19 7.75 -34.76
CA LEU A 228 -0.20 6.59 -33.99
C LEU A 228 -0.88 5.56 -34.90
N ARG A 229 -0.57 4.28 -34.70
CA ARG A 229 -1.30 3.16 -35.33
C ARG A 229 -2.29 2.60 -34.33
N ASP A 230 -3.56 2.51 -34.71
CA ASP A 230 -4.58 1.87 -33.89
C ASP A 230 -4.53 0.33 -33.97
N HIS A 231 -5.38 -0.32 -33.18
CA HIS A 231 -5.44 -1.78 -33.11
C HIS A 231 -5.84 -2.43 -34.44
N ASP A 232 -6.63 -1.73 -35.26
CA ASP A 232 -7.05 -2.19 -36.59
C ASP A 232 -5.98 -1.99 -37.67
N GLY A 233 -4.84 -1.39 -37.30
CA GLY A 233 -3.69 -1.12 -38.15
C GLY A 233 -3.80 0.17 -38.95
N ALA A 234 -4.82 1.00 -38.75
CA ALA A 234 -4.93 2.32 -39.35
C ALA A 234 -3.99 3.33 -38.72
N LEU A 235 -3.52 4.29 -39.50
CA LEU A 235 -2.69 5.37 -39.02
C LEU A 235 -3.51 6.63 -38.78
N TRP A 236 -3.30 7.21 -37.58
CA TRP A 236 -3.84 8.47 -37.17
C TRP A 236 -2.72 9.48 -37.05
N VAL A 237 -2.95 10.69 -37.55
CA VAL A 237 -1.93 11.77 -37.47
C VAL A 237 -2.59 13.04 -36.96
N ARG A 238 -2.05 13.58 -35.89
CA ARG A 238 -2.55 14.78 -35.24
C ARG A 238 -1.72 15.99 -35.59
N GLY A 239 -2.35 17.02 -36.14
CA GLY A 239 -1.78 18.33 -36.32
C GLY A 239 -2.35 19.40 -35.40
N SER A 240 -1.95 20.66 -35.62
CA SER A 240 -2.47 21.79 -34.85
C SER A 240 -3.96 22.07 -35.12
N GLY A 241 -4.41 21.90 -36.34
CA GLY A 241 -5.79 22.14 -36.75
C GLY A 241 -6.47 20.95 -37.41
N ASN A 242 -5.73 19.88 -37.75
CA ASN A 242 -6.24 18.75 -38.50
C ASN A 242 -5.96 17.41 -37.81
N LEU A 243 -6.83 16.45 -38.03
CA LEU A 243 -6.66 15.05 -37.71
C LEU A 243 -6.78 14.23 -39.00
N LEU A 244 -5.76 13.43 -39.27
CA LEU A 244 -5.73 12.57 -40.48
C LEU A 244 -5.94 11.12 -40.08
N TYR A 245 -6.55 10.40 -40.99
CA TYR A 245 -6.77 8.95 -40.89
C TYR A 245 -6.33 8.30 -42.19
N ARG A 246 -5.58 7.21 -42.08
CA ARG A 246 -5.22 6.36 -43.24
C ARG A 246 -5.57 4.91 -42.91
N ALA A 247 -6.53 4.35 -43.65
CA ALA A 247 -6.91 2.95 -43.47
C ALA A 247 -5.75 1.99 -43.79
N PRO A 248 -5.73 0.79 -43.22
CA PRO A 248 -4.74 -0.24 -43.51
C PRO A 248 -4.67 -0.49 -45.01
N GLY A 249 -3.44 -0.47 -45.58
CA GLY A 249 -3.21 -0.66 -47.01
C GLY A 249 -3.56 0.54 -47.91
N ALA A 250 -4.13 1.61 -47.43
CA ALA A 250 -4.39 2.81 -48.22
C ALA A 250 -3.10 3.63 -48.41
N SER A 251 -2.99 4.25 -49.61
CA SER A 251 -1.86 5.15 -49.96
C SER A 251 -2.05 6.57 -49.43
N ASN A 252 -3.30 7.04 -49.33
CA ASN A 252 -3.63 8.41 -49.02
C ASN A 252 -4.27 8.58 -47.67
N PHE A 253 -4.07 9.74 -47.06
CA PHE A 253 -4.74 10.17 -45.84
C PHE A 253 -6.11 10.82 -46.14
N SER A 254 -7.01 10.72 -45.23
CA SER A 254 -8.29 11.46 -45.22
C SER A 254 -8.36 12.31 -43.97
N VAL A 255 -8.87 13.53 -44.09
CA VAL A 255 -9.11 14.41 -42.92
C VAL A 255 -10.34 13.92 -42.18
N ARG A 256 -10.19 13.77 -40.86
CA ARG A 256 -11.30 13.47 -39.94
C ARG A 256 -11.67 14.71 -39.14
N PRO A 257 -12.95 14.90 -38.77
CA PRO A 257 -13.34 15.98 -37.90
C PRO A 257 -12.59 15.88 -36.57
N LEU A 258 -12.03 16.99 -36.10
CA LEU A 258 -11.49 17.09 -34.75
C LEU A 258 -12.62 17.41 -33.78
N PRO A 259 -12.66 16.75 -32.63
CA PRO A 259 -13.63 17.06 -31.58
C PRO A 259 -13.18 18.32 -30.80
N LEU A 260 -12.90 19.42 -31.48
CA LEU A 260 -12.49 20.70 -30.87
C LEU A 260 -13.71 21.60 -30.67
N LEU A 261 -13.66 22.43 -29.64
CA LEU A 261 -14.53 23.59 -29.53
C LEU A 261 -14.11 24.63 -30.56
N ASP A 262 -15.07 25.26 -31.21
CA ASP A 262 -14.86 26.20 -32.32
C ASP A 262 -13.77 27.25 -32.05
N GLY A 263 -12.85 27.39 -32.98
CA GLY A 263 -11.89 28.48 -33.06
C GLY A 263 -10.60 28.31 -32.24
N SER A 264 -10.38 27.14 -31.60
CA SER A 264 -9.20 26.93 -30.78
C SER A 264 -8.09 26.18 -31.52
N THR A 265 -6.87 26.72 -31.49
CA THR A 265 -5.64 26.01 -31.88
C THR A 265 -5.04 25.33 -30.64
N ILE A 266 -4.67 24.09 -30.78
CA ILE A 266 -4.00 23.37 -29.71
C ILE A 266 -2.49 23.73 -29.71
N GLY A 267 -1.92 23.87 -28.50
CA GLY A 267 -0.52 24.14 -28.28
C GLY A 267 0.43 23.06 -28.82
N ARG A 268 1.72 23.19 -28.53
CA ARG A 268 2.84 22.47 -29.16
C ARG A 268 2.82 20.96 -29.04
N GLN A 269 2.10 20.39 -28.07
CA GLN A 269 2.05 18.94 -27.87
C GLN A 269 0.58 18.47 -27.88
N ALA A 270 0.24 17.70 -28.88
CA ALA A 270 -1.08 17.09 -29.02
C ALA A 270 -0.92 15.58 -29.20
N PRO A 271 -0.59 14.83 -28.16
CA PRO A 271 -0.40 13.39 -28.27
C PRO A 271 -1.69 12.71 -28.66
N LEU A 272 -1.53 11.70 -29.53
CA LEU A 272 -2.50 10.63 -29.70
C LEU A 272 -2.06 9.48 -28.80
N VAL A 273 -2.98 8.89 -28.09
CA VAL A 273 -2.72 7.71 -27.26
C VAL A 273 -3.77 6.64 -27.52
N LEU A 274 -3.41 5.38 -27.31
CA LEU A 274 -4.35 4.27 -27.31
C LEU A 274 -4.73 3.94 -25.87
N ASP A 275 -6.00 3.65 -25.68
CA ASP A 275 -6.39 2.92 -24.47
C ASP A 275 -6.09 1.41 -24.64
N ARG A 276 -6.31 0.62 -23.60
CA ARG A 276 -6.01 -0.82 -23.62
C ARG A 276 -6.89 -1.62 -24.60
N GLU A 277 -8.06 -1.09 -24.95
CA GLU A 277 -8.94 -1.65 -25.97
C GLU A 277 -8.50 -1.23 -27.39
N GLY A 278 -7.44 -0.44 -27.51
CA GLY A 278 -6.91 0.04 -28.79
C GLY A 278 -7.70 1.19 -29.40
N ARG A 279 -8.58 1.86 -28.63
CA ARG A 279 -9.33 3.05 -29.07
C ARG A 279 -8.44 4.29 -28.99
N VAL A 280 -8.58 5.16 -29.97
CA VAL A 280 -7.80 6.39 -30.04
C VAL A 280 -8.38 7.45 -29.12
N LEU A 281 -7.52 7.96 -28.23
CA LEU A 281 -7.79 9.12 -27.40
C LEU A 281 -7.10 10.35 -27.97
N VAL A 282 -7.79 11.46 -27.95
CA VAL A 282 -7.28 12.76 -28.37
C VAL A 282 -7.67 13.83 -27.35
N ARG A 283 -6.71 14.74 -27.12
CA ARG A 283 -6.96 15.91 -26.30
C ARG A 283 -7.98 16.86 -26.93
N ARG A 284 -8.83 17.42 -26.07
CA ARG A 284 -9.66 18.61 -26.31
C ARG A 284 -9.13 19.78 -25.46
N ASN A 285 -9.61 21.00 -25.73
CA ASN A 285 -9.25 22.18 -24.93
C ASN A 285 -9.89 22.18 -23.53
N ASP A 286 -10.94 21.37 -23.36
CA ASP A 286 -11.74 21.27 -22.13
C ASP A 286 -11.79 19.82 -21.61
N GLY A 287 -10.90 18.93 -22.08
CA GLY A 287 -10.89 17.52 -21.68
C GLY A 287 -10.35 16.59 -22.75
N LEU A 288 -11.02 15.45 -22.95
CA LEU A 288 -10.64 14.36 -23.83
C LEU A 288 -11.75 14.01 -24.82
N ALA A 289 -11.37 13.38 -25.95
CA ALA A 289 -12.30 12.65 -26.79
C ALA A 289 -11.75 11.27 -27.14
N ARG A 290 -12.65 10.29 -27.23
CA ARG A 290 -12.37 8.90 -27.58
C ARG A 290 -13.07 8.52 -28.87
N TRP A 291 -12.33 7.89 -29.79
CA TRP A 291 -12.90 7.35 -31.01
C TRP A 291 -13.49 5.98 -30.75
N GLU A 292 -14.81 5.86 -30.92
CA GLU A 292 -15.53 4.61 -30.75
C GLU A 292 -16.72 4.52 -31.72
N ASN A 293 -16.98 3.35 -32.27
CA ASN A 293 -18.11 3.10 -33.17
C ASN A 293 -18.23 4.12 -34.33
N GLY A 294 -17.07 4.57 -34.87
CA GLY A 294 -17.04 5.50 -36.01
C GLY A 294 -17.34 6.96 -35.69
N ARG A 295 -17.39 7.35 -34.39
CA ARG A 295 -17.66 8.70 -33.92
C ARG A 295 -16.80 9.08 -32.71
N TRP A 296 -16.72 10.36 -32.43
CA TRP A 296 -16.10 10.87 -31.20
C TRP A 296 -17.08 10.86 -30.04
N ARG A 297 -16.64 10.35 -28.91
CA ARG A 297 -17.28 10.55 -27.60
C ARG A 297 -16.40 11.51 -26.80
N SER A 298 -16.98 12.64 -26.44
CA SER A 298 -16.27 13.73 -25.75
C SER A 298 -16.51 13.70 -24.25
N PHE A 299 -15.46 14.01 -23.48
CA PHE A 299 -15.46 14.09 -22.03
C PHE A 299 -14.84 15.43 -21.60
N GLY A 300 -15.56 16.21 -20.84
CA GLY A 300 -15.13 17.55 -20.39
C GLY A 300 -15.60 17.89 -18.98
N ALA A 301 -15.82 19.16 -18.71
CA ALA A 301 -16.27 19.64 -17.40
C ALA A 301 -17.60 19.01 -16.95
N ASP A 302 -18.52 18.78 -17.89
CA ASP A 302 -19.79 18.08 -17.64
C ASP A 302 -19.60 16.63 -17.16
N ASN A 303 -18.41 16.06 -17.38
CA ASN A 303 -18.02 14.72 -16.94
C ASN A 303 -17.12 14.75 -15.69
N GLY A 304 -16.95 15.90 -15.06
CA GLY A 304 -16.10 16.07 -13.88
C GLY A 304 -14.61 16.25 -14.18
N LEU A 305 -14.19 16.30 -15.45
CA LEU A 305 -12.82 16.67 -15.80
C LEU A 305 -12.59 18.15 -15.47
N PRO A 306 -11.45 18.52 -14.86
CA PRO A 306 -11.17 19.91 -14.57
C PRO A 306 -11.00 20.69 -15.87
N PRO A 307 -11.48 21.94 -15.92
CA PRO A 307 -11.23 22.82 -17.05
C PRO A 307 -9.76 23.21 -17.10
N GLY A 308 -9.22 23.35 -18.29
CA GLY A 308 -7.83 23.74 -18.52
C GLY A 308 -7.23 23.06 -19.72
N SER A 309 -6.10 23.61 -20.19
CA SER A 309 -5.33 22.98 -21.24
C SER A 309 -4.49 21.82 -20.66
N SER A 310 -4.25 20.81 -21.48
CA SER A 310 -3.43 19.65 -21.11
C SER A 310 -2.37 19.43 -22.18
N ASP A 311 -1.10 19.29 -21.81
CA ASP A 311 -0.02 19.06 -22.78
C ASP A 311 0.41 17.59 -22.88
N ALA A 312 0.09 16.77 -21.89
CA ALA A 312 0.41 15.36 -21.90
C ALA A 312 -0.76 14.49 -21.44
N ILE A 313 -0.92 13.34 -22.11
CA ILE A 313 -1.87 12.29 -21.78
C ILE A 313 -1.11 10.97 -21.77
N LEU A 314 -1.43 10.13 -20.81
CA LEU A 314 -0.90 8.77 -20.69
C LEU A 314 -2.04 7.83 -20.27
N VAL A 315 -2.15 6.68 -20.92
CA VAL A 315 -2.91 5.55 -20.38
C VAL A 315 -1.94 4.62 -19.72
N ASP A 316 -2.11 4.41 -18.42
CA ASP A 316 -1.20 3.55 -17.67
C ASP A 316 -1.52 2.06 -17.90
N ARG A 317 -0.69 1.20 -17.33
CA ARG A 317 -0.88 -0.26 -17.48
C ARG A 317 -2.12 -0.78 -16.78
N GLU A 318 -2.69 -0.01 -15.88
CA GLU A 318 -3.93 -0.29 -15.18
C GLU A 318 -5.16 0.06 -16.03
N GLY A 319 -4.97 0.86 -17.07
CA GLY A 319 -6.03 1.37 -17.93
C GLY A 319 -6.62 2.68 -17.43
N ASP A 320 -5.94 3.35 -16.50
CA ASP A 320 -6.33 4.68 -16.04
C ASP A 320 -5.72 5.76 -16.93
N VAL A 321 -6.45 6.85 -17.08
CA VAL A 321 -5.98 7.97 -17.89
C VAL A 321 -5.37 9.03 -17.01
N TRP A 322 -4.09 9.34 -17.28
CA TRP A 322 -3.38 10.43 -16.66
C TRP A 322 -3.26 11.59 -17.62
N MET A 323 -3.47 12.80 -17.14
CA MET A 323 -3.29 14.01 -17.94
C MET A 323 -2.80 15.16 -17.08
N THR A 324 -1.92 15.96 -17.68
CA THR A 324 -1.52 17.24 -17.09
C THR A 324 -2.59 18.27 -17.38
N VAL A 325 -2.95 19.12 -16.44
CA VAL A 325 -3.93 20.20 -16.61
C VAL A 325 -3.33 21.46 -16.05
N ASP A 326 -3.18 22.48 -16.90
CA ASP A 326 -2.57 23.75 -16.52
C ASP A 326 -3.26 24.39 -15.34
N GLY A 327 -2.48 24.72 -14.31
CA GLY A 327 -2.99 25.32 -13.06
C GLY A 327 -3.59 24.32 -12.05
N GLU A 328 -3.93 23.11 -12.49
CA GLU A 328 -4.48 22.03 -11.64
C GLU A 328 -3.43 20.96 -11.30
N GLY A 329 -2.35 20.89 -12.07
CA GLY A 329 -1.27 19.88 -11.94
C GLY A 329 -1.55 18.62 -12.71
N LEU A 330 -1.46 17.45 -12.06
CA LEU A 330 -1.68 16.15 -12.67
C LEU A 330 -3.04 15.59 -12.23
N VAL A 331 -3.75 15.04 -13.18
CA VAL A 331 -5.10 14.50 -13.00
C VAL A 331 -5.09 13.03 -13.44
N ARG A 332 -5.67 12.17 -12.62
CA ARG A 332 -5.91 10.76 -12.93
C ARG A 332 -7.41 10.49 -12.99
N TRP A 333 -7.83 9.88 -14.06
CA TRP A 333 -9.18 9.30 -14.19
C TRP A 333 -9.09 7.81 -13.88
N ALA A 334 -9.47 7.46 -12.65
CA ALA A 334 -9.46 6.08 -12.19
C ALA A 334 -10.64 5.30 -12.76
N GLY A 335 -10.41 4.03 -13.12
CA GLY A 335 -11.45 3.14 -13.63
C GLY A 335 -11.95 3.46 -15.03
N TYR A 336 -11.23 4.29 -15.79
CA TYR A 336 -11.63 4.79 -17.11
C TYR A 336 -12.19 3.71 -18.07
N GLU A 337 -11.61 2.53 -18.09
CA GLU A 337 -12.01 1.48 -19.04
C GLU A 337 -13.13 0.54 -18.56
N TRP A 338 -13.34 0.43 -17.25
CA TRP A 338 -14.15 -0.63 -16.68
C TRP A 338 -15.21 -0.18 -15.66
N ILE A 339 -15.21 1.11 -15.32
CA ILE A 339 -16.23 1.73 -14.47
C ILE A 339 -16.82 2.97 -15.14
N GLU A 340 -18.11 3.00 -15.27
CA GLU A 340 -18.84 4.17 -15.72
C GLU A 340 -19.67 4.73 -14.55
N ASN A 341 -19.69 6.03 -14.39
CA ASN A 341 -20.37 6.73 -13.30
C ASN A 341 -21.39 7.75 -13.80
N TRP A 342 -22.46 7.93 -13.06
CA TRP A 342 -23.45 8.98 -13.30
C TRP A 342 -23.84 9.67 -12.02
N ASP A 343 -23.86 10.97 -12.05
CA ASP A 343 -24.28 11.84 -10.96
C ASP A 343 -25.27 12.93 -11.43
N ALA A 344 -25.45 13.95 -10.65
CA ALA A 344 -26.40 15.04 -10.96
C ALA A 344 -26.03 15.81 -12.23
N SER A 345 -24.76 15.86 -12.62
CA SER A 345 -24.32 16.55 -13.84
C SER A 345 -24.80 15.85 -15.13
N GLN A 346 -25.09 14.56 -15.04
CA GLN A 346 -25.67 13.78 -16.14
C GLN A 346 -27.19 13.62 -16.04
N GLY A 347 -27.84 14.47 -15.24
CA GLY A 347 -29.30 14.51 -15.15
C GLY A 347 -29.92 13.54 -14.13
N MET A 348 -29.10 12.88 -13.31
CA MET A 348 -29.63 12.18 -12.15
C MET A 348 -30.15 13.16 -11.11
N PRO A 349 -31.20 12.84 -10.37
CA PRO A 349 -31.58 13.64 -9.22
C PRO A 349 -30.45 13.68 -8.20
N ALA A 350 -30.09 14.87 -7.70
CA ALA A 350 -29.00 15.10 -6.75
C ALA A 350 -29.36 14.58 -5.34
N ALA A 351 -29.32 13.28 -5.15
CA ALA A 351 -29.66 12.60 -3.90
C ALA A 351 -29.10 11.16 -3.91
N PRO A 352 -28.94 10.51 -2.72
CA PRO A 352 -28.52 9.12 -2.62
C PRO A 352 -29.39 8.18 -3.44
N THR A 353 -28.76 7.22 -4.13
CA THR A 353 -29.44 6.19 -4.91
C THR A 353 -29.89 5.05 -4.00
N TRP A 354 -31.19 4.86 -3.81
CA TRP A 354 -31.73 3.86 -2.91
C TRP A 354 -32.18 2.56 -3.60
N SER A 355 -32.46 2.62 -4.90
CA SER A 355 -32.93 1.44 -5.64
C SER A 355 -32.57 1.52 -7.12
N ILE A 356 -32.35 0.38 -7.73
CA ILE A 356 -32.01 0.24 -9.14
C ILE A 356 -32.96 -0.82 -9.75
N ALA A 357 -33.47 -0.57 -10.95
CA ALA A 357 -34.28 -1.52 -11.70
C ALA A 357 -34.18 -1.25 -13.20
N ARG A 358 -34.66 -2.19 -14.05
CA ARG A 358 -34.85 -1.98 -15.48
C ARG A 358 -36.31 -1.87 -15.84
N ASP A 359 -36.63 -0.91 -16.73
CA ASP A 359 -37.98 -0.79 -17.26
C ASP A 359 -38.32 -1.87 -18.32
N ALA A 360 -39.52 -1.82 -18.87
CA ALA A 360 -39.99 -2.79 -19.87
C ALA A 360 -39.16 -2.74 -21.17
N GLN A 361 -38.49 -1.64 -21.46
CA GLN A 361 -37.63 -1.43 -22.64
C GLN A 361 -36.18 -1.80 -22.33
N GLY A 362 -35.83 -2.21 -21.10
CA GLY A 362 -34.49 -2.53 -20.66
C GLY A 362 -33.67 -1.32 -20.20
N ALA A 363 -34.23 -0.10 -20.21
CA ALA A 363 -33.55 1.09 -19.72
C ALA A 363 -33.39 1.06 -18.20
N LEU A 364 -32.25 1.55 -17.71
CA LEU A 364 -31.98 1.62 -16.28
C LEU A 364 -32.82 2.70 -15.61
N LEU A 365 -33.40 2.35 -14.49
CA LEU A 365 -34.11 3.24 -13.59
C LEU A 365 -33.37 3.31 -12.26
N VAL A 366 -33.16 4.51 -11.75
CA VAL A 366 -32.50 4.78 -10.49
C VAL A 366 -33.44 5.57 -9.60
N GLY A 367 -33.76 5.03 -8.43
CA GLY A 367 -34.70 5.63 -7.48
C GLY A 367 -34.00 6.31 -6.31
N ASN A 368 -34.45 7.53 -5.97
CA ASN A 368 -33.97 8.28 -4.83
C ASN A 368 -35.12 9.02 -4.11
N GLU A 369 -34.80 9.97 -3.24
CA GLU A 369 -35.82 10.71 -2.48
C GLU A 369 -36.55 11.80 -3.31
N HIS A 370 -36.03 12.19 -4.47
CA HIS A 370 -36.68 13.17 -5.35
C HIS A 370 -37.47 12.53 -6.50
N GLY A 371 -37.45 11.19 -6.58
CA GLY A 371 -38.13 10.44 -7.64
C GLY A 371 -37.25 9.36 -8.25
N SER A 372 -37.33 9.20 -9.57
CA SER A 372 -36.37 8.36 -10.29
C SER A 372 -35.82 9.05 -11.54
N GLY A 373 -34.58 8.73 -11.84
CA GLY A 373 -33.96 8.99 -13.15
C GLY A 373 -34.10 7.76 -14.05
N ARG A 374 -34.34 7.97 -15.35
CA ARG A 374 -34.33 6.93 -16.38
C ARG A 374 -33.19 7.19 -17.34
N GLN A 375 -32.35 6.21 -17.58
CA GLN A 375 -31.31 6.31 -18.59
C GLN A 375 -31.96 6.30 -19.99
N VAL A 376 -31.62 7.28 -20.83
CA VAL A 376 -32.25 7.42 -22.16
C VAL A 376 -31.70 6.39 -23.14
N ASP A 377 -30.38 6.22 -23.16
CA ASP A 377 -29.63 5.27 -23.98
C ASP A 377 -28.60 4.55 -23.13
N PRO A 378 -28.17 3.33 -23.48
CA PRO A 378 -27.04 2.70 -22.80
C PRO A 378 -25.81 3.62 -22.78
N GLY A 379 -25.29 3.92 -21.60
CA GLY A 379 -24.21 4.92 -21.41
C GLY A 379 -24.63 6.38 -21.56
N GLY A 380 -25.93 6.68 -21.79
CA GLY A 380 -26.49 8.01 -21.99
C GLY A 380 -26.86 8.74 -20.69
N ARG A 381 -27.38 9.95 -20.86
CA ARG A 381 -27.86 10.79 -19.72
C ARG A 381 -29.12 10.21 -19.08
N PHE A 382 -29.33 10.61 -17.83
CA PHE A 382 -30.57 10.35 -17.14
C PHE A 382 -31.55 11.49 -17.36
N VAL A 383 -32.82 11.14 -17.42
CA VAL A 383 -33.93 12.09 -17.42
C VAL A 383 -34.89 11.76 -16.28
N PRO A 384 -35.56 12.74 -15.68
CA PRO A 384 -36.57 12.45 -14.66
C PRO A 384 -37.67 11.55 -15.23
N ALA A 385 -37.98 10.46 -14.53
CA ALA A 385 -38.98 9.48 -14.98
C ALA A 385 -40.20 9.40 -14.06
N LEU A 386 -39.99 9.18 -12.76
CA LEU A 386 -41.07 9.07 -11.78
C LEU A 386 -40.90 10.19 -10.76
N GLN A 387 -41.93 11.02 -10.60
CA GLN A 387 -41.90 12.04 -9.56
C GLN A 387 -42.27 11.42 -8.22
N ALA A 388 -41.42 11.63 -7.21
CA ALA A 388 -41.71 11.33 -5.81
C ALA A 388 -41.53 12.61 -5.00
N ALA A 389 -42.57 13.04 -4.32
CA ALA A 389 -42.54 14.28 -3.56
C ALA A 389 -41.75 14.13 -2.26
N GLY A 390 -40.40 14.25 -2.33
CA GLY A 390 -39.50 14.25 -1.16
C GLY A 390 -39.48 12.96 -0.32
N ILE A 391 -39.82 11.81 -0.91
CA ILE A 391 -39.92 10.52 -0.21
C ILE A 391 -39.09 9.47 -0.94
N GLN A 392 -38.12 8.86 -0.24
CA GLN A 392 -37.20 7.86 -0.76
C GLN A 392 -37.91 6.67 -1.43
N ILE A 393 -37.50 6.32 -2.66
CA ILE A 393 -37.93 5.08 -3.32
C ILE A 393 -37.00 3.95 -2.86
N VAL A 394 -37.42 3.20 -1.85
CA VAL A 394 -36.63 2.14 -1.20
C VAL A 394 -36.68 0.80 -1.93
N GLY A 395 -37.55 0.66 -2.93
CA GLY A 395 -37.60 -0.55 -3.75
C GLY A 395 -38.27 -0.28 -5.10
N MET A 396 -37.65 -0.81 -6.15
CA MET A 396 -38.18 -0.86 -7.51
C MET A 396 -38.00 -2.28 -8.04
N GLN A 397 -39.04 -2.86 -8.59
CA GLN A 397 -38.99 -4.17 -9.24
C GLN A 397 -39.94 -4.27 -10.40
N ARG A 398 -39.55 -5.03 -11.44
CA ARG A 398 -40.40 -5.32 -12.60
C ARG A 398 -41.12 -6.66 -12.41
N SER A 399 -42.41 -6.69 -12.65
CA SER A 399 -43.20 -7.92 -12.69
C SER A 399 -43.23 -8.54 -14.11
N ALA A 400 -43.70 -9.79 -14.19
CA ALA A 400 -43.70 -10.59 -15.42
C ALA A 400 -44.50 -9.95 -16.59
N ASP A 401 -45.50 -9.12 -16.29
CA ASP A 401 -46.32 -8.40 -17.29
C ASP A 401 -45.62 -7.10 -17.76
N GLY A 402 -44.36 -6.83 -17.34
CA GLY A 402 -43.61 -5.65 -17.69
C GLY A 402 -43.89 -4.41 -16.83
N SER A 403 -44.87 -4.49 -15.90
CA SER A 403 -45.15 -3.38 -14.99
C SER A 403 -43.99 -3.13 -14.02
N LEU A 404 -43.69 -1.86 -13.77
CA LEU A 404 -42.75 -1.45 -12.73
C LEU A 404 -43.49 -1.17 -11.42
N TRP A 405 -43.00 -1.71 -10.35
CA TRP A 405 -43.51 -1.49 -9.00
C TRP A 405 -42.51 -0.69 -8.19
N THR A 406 -42.99 0.33 -7.50
CA THR A 406 -42.16 1.17 -6.63
C THR A 406 -42.75 1.20 -5.23
N LEU A 407 -41.89 1.06 -4.24
CA LEU A 407 -42.20 1.21 -2.83
C LEU A 407 -41.37 2.36 -2.27
N ASN A 408 -42.01 3.35 -1.68
CA ASN A 408 -41.32 4.43 -1.03
C ASN A 408 -41.21 4.22 0.51
N SER A 409 -40.34 4.98 1.16
CA SER A 409 -40.13 4.87 2.60
C SER A 409 -41.36 5.16 3.45
N ALA A 410 -42.31 5.98 2.96
CA ALA A 410 -43.62 6.19 3.60
C ALA A 410 -44.60 5.02 3.45
N GLY A 411 -44.17 3.91 2.84
CA GLY A 411 -44.96 2.71 2.65
C GLY A 411 -45.92 2.73 1.47
N VAL A 412 -45.88 3.71 0.60
CA VAL A 412 -46.75 3.79 -0.58
C VAL A 412 -46.23 2.89 -1.67
N LEU A 413 -47.00 1.88 -2.05
CA LEU A 413 -46.79 0.99 -3.17
C LEU A 413 -47.52 1.54 -4.41
N ARG A 414 -46.76 1.77 -5.50
CA ARG A 414 -47.33 2.19 -6.79
C ARG A 414 -46.97 1.21 -7.89
N ARG A 415 -47.90 1.06 -8.85
CA ARG A 415 -47.67 0.30 -10.08
C ARG A 415 -47.66 1.28 -11.26
N PHE A 416 -46.67 1.10 -12.13
CA PHE A 416 -46.56 1.80 -13.41
C PHE A 416 -46.65 0.75 -14.50
N TRP A 417 -47.66 0.87 -15.36
CA TRP A 417 -47.85 -0.03 -16.48
C TRP A 417 -46.99 0.37 -17.69
N PRO A 418 -46.69 -0.57 -18.59
CA PRO A 418 -45.92 -0.24 -19.82
C PRO A 418 -46.61 0.77 -20.73
N ASP A 419 -47.90 0.98 -20.61
CA ASP A 419 -48.70 1.95 -21.35
C ASP A 419 -48.66 3.38 -20.78
N GLY A 420 -47.90 3.60 -19.70
CA GLY A 420 -47.71 4.89 -19.04
C GLY A 420 -48.71 5.20 -17.93
N ARG A 421 -49.74 4.37 -17.70
CA ARG A 421 -50.65 4.52 -16.56
C ARG A 421 -49.89 4.26 -15.26
N SER A 422 -50.32 4.91 -14.19
CA SER A 422 -49.85 4.62 -12.84
C SER A 422 -50.97 4.69 -11.81
N ALA A 423 -50.90 3.87 -10.79
CA ALA A 423 -51.82 3.89 -9.65
C ALA A 423 -51.12 3.56 -8.33
N GLN A 424 -51.64 4.11 -7.25
CA GLN A 424 -51.32 3.64 -5.94
C GLN A 424 -52.13 2.36 -5.67
N ILE A 425 -51.43 1.27 -5.36
CA ILE A 425 -52.05 -0.04 -5.14
C ILE A 425 -52.27 -0.29 -3.66
N ALA A 426 -51.30 0.07 -2.84
CA ALA A 426 -51.37 -0.16 -1.39
C ALA A 426 -50.58 0.91 -0.61
N LYS A 427 -50.86 0.92 0.71
CA LYS A 427 -50.06 1.71 1.66
C LYS A 427 -49.81 0.88 2.91
N LEU A 428 -48.52 0.68 3.24
CA LEU A 428 -48.09 0.04 4.49
C LEU A 428 -48.39 0.94 5.69
N PRO A 429 -48.71 0.37 6.86
CA PRO A 429 -49.02 1.18 8.05
C PRO A 429 -47.82 1.86 8.70
N ARG A 430 -46.59 1.47 8.34
CA ARG A 430 -45.33 2.03 8.88
C ARG A 430 -44.29 2.18 7.76
N THR A 431 -43.15 2.80 8.09
CA THR A 431 -42.00 3.02 7.19
C THR A 431 -41.60 1.71 6.51
N ALA A 432 -41.58 1.72 5.18
CA ALA A 432 -41.11 0.62 4.35
C ALA A 432 -39.57 0.63 4.21
N ARG A 433 -39.01 -0.57 4.04
CA ARG A 433 -37.57 -0.76 3.87
C ARG A 433 -37.20 -1.50 2.59
N ARG A 434 -37.99 -2.51 2.18
CA ARG A 434 -37.65 -3.38 1.06
C ARG A 434 -38.90 -3.84 0.32
N LEU A 435 -38.73 -4.10 -0.98
CA LEU A 435 -39.69 -4.73 -1.87
C LEU A 435 -39.01 -5.92 -2.55
N LEU A 436 -39.65 -7.07 -2.58
CA LEU A 436 -39.21 -8.25 -3.34
C LEU A 436 -40.41 -8.88 -4.04
N ILE A 437 -40.31 -9.13 -5.36
CA ILE A 437 -41.21 -10.02 -6.10
C ILE A 437 -40.52 -11.39 -6.19
N ASP A 438 -41.09 -12.40 -5.55
CA ASP A 438 -40.53 -13.75 -5.57
C ASP A 438 -40.81 -14.49 -6.91
N ARG A 439 -40.17 -15.64 -7.09
CA ARG A 439 -40.32 -16.45 -8.33
C ARG A 439 -41.74 -16.97 -8.55
N GLN A 440 -42.56 -16.99 -7.51
CA GLN A 440 -43.97 -17.33 -7.61
C GLN A 440 -44.85 -16.11 -7.96
N GLY A 441 -44.23 -14.93 -8.16
CA GLY A 441 -44.93 -13.68 -8.46
C GLY A 441 -45.60 -13.03 -7.25
N ARG A 442 -45.36 -13.51 -6.02
CA ARG A 442 -45.86 -12.86 -4.79
C ARG A 442 -44.98 -11.67 -4.47
N MET A 443 -45.59 -10.62 -3.98
CA MET A 443 -44.90 -9.36 -3.66
C MET A 443 -44.78 -9.21 -2.15
N TRP A 444 -43.53 -9.20 -1.68
CA TRP A 444 -43.17 -9.08 -0.28
C TRP A 444 -42.66 -7.68 0.03
N MET A 445 -43.18 -7.12 1.14
CA MET A 445 -42.80 -5.77 1.58
C MET A 445 -42.40 -5.79 3.05
N LEU A 446 -41.21 -5.33 3.30
CA LEU A 446 -40.64 -5.23 4.65
C LEU A 446 -40.90 -3.83 5.21
N SER A 447 -41.28 -3.78 6.48
CA SER A 447 -41.48 -2.51 7.16
C SER A 447 -40.88 -2.52 8.57
N ALA A 448 -40.84 -1.34 9.17
CA ALA A 448 -40.43 -1.17 10.57
C ALA A 448 -41.46 -1.79 11.59
N GLY A 449 -42.57 -2.32 11.11
CA GLY A 449 -43.63 -2.85 11.96
C GLY A 449 -44.24 -4.12 11.46
N GLY A 450 -43.61 -4.88 10.56
CA GLY A 450 -44.20 -6.12 10.06
C GLY A 450 -43.75 -6.51 8.66
N LEU A 451 -44.02 -7.75 8.30
CA LEU A 451 -43.92 -8.31 6.98
C LEU A 451 -45.29 -8.32 6.31
N PHE A 452 -45.37 -7.84 5.08
CA PHE A 452 -46.59 -7.75 4.28
C PHE A 452 -46.42 -8.48 2.96
N VAL A 453 -47.52 -9.05 2.41
CA VAL A 453 -47.52 -9.74 1.13
C VAL A 453 -48.74 -9.37 0.31
N ILE A 454 -48.56 -9.29 -1.00
CA ILE A 454 -49.63 -9.37 -1.99
C ILE A 454 -49.41 -10.64 -2.77
N ARG A 455 -50.31 -11.65 -2.62
CA ARG A 455 -50.11 -12.99 -3.19
C ARG A 455 -50.28 -13.00 -4.72
N HIS A 456 -51.21 -12.23 -5.23
CA HIS A 456 -51.54 -12.14 -6.66
C HIS A 456 -51.53 -10.65 -7.11
N PRO A 457 -50.37 -9.99 -7.17
CA PRO A 457 -50.31 -8.53 -7.44
C PRO A 457 -50.84 -8.16 -8.83
N LEU A 458 -50.76 -9.07 -9.80
CA LEU A 458 -51.22 -8.85 -11.16
C LEU A 458 -52.73 -8.98 -11.31
N GLU A 459 -53.42 -9.75 -10.43
CA GLU A 459 -54.84 -10.05 -10.43
C GLU A 459 -55.65 -9.15 -9.48
N GLY A 460 -55.04 -8.11 -8.94
CA GLY A 460 -55.71 -7.18 -8.02
C GLY A 460 -55.72 -7.67 -6.53
N GLY A 461 -54.77 -8.52 -6.17
CA GLY A 461 -54.63 -9.01 -4.79
C GLY A 461 -54.45 -7.87 -3.78
N THR A 462 -54.96 -8.08 -2.58
CA THR A 462 -54.90 -7.12 -1.49
C THR A 462 -53.63 -7.25 -0.63
N LEU A 463 -53.25 -6.16 0.03
CA LEU A 463 -52.15 -6.15 1.00
C LEU A 463 -52.55 -6.91 2.26
N GLU A 464 -51.82 -7.96 2.59
CA GLU A 464 -52.04 -8.81 3.78
C GLU A 464 -50.82 -8.68 4.72
N ALA A 465 -51.06 -8.55 6.02
CA ALA A 465 -49.99 -8.75 7.01
C ALA A 465 -49.76 -10.26 7.20
N VAL A 466 -48.54 -10.70 7.28
CA VAL A 466 -48.18 -12.10 7.54
C VAL A 466 -48.35 -12.37 9.02
N ALA A 467 -49.51 -12.93 9.39
CA ALA A 467 -49.92 -13.11 10.79
C ALA A 467 -49.01 -14.08 11.58
N GLU A 468 -48.34 -15.00 10.91
CA GLU A 468 -47.40 -15.97 11.47
C GLU A 468 -46.08 -15.37 11.90
N MET A 469 -45.80 -14.14 11.45
CA MET A 469 -44.54 -13.45 11.69
C MET A 469 -44.69 -12.36 12.73
N PRO A 470 -43.61 -12.11 13.53
CA PRO A 470 -43.69 -11.14 14.62
C PRO A 470 -43.83 -9.70 14.10
N THR A 471 -44.55 -8.86 14.85
CA THR A 471 -44.75 -7.44 14.55
C THR A 471 -43.53 -6.64 15.04
N ILE A 472 -42.40 -6.74 14.33
CA ILE A 472 -41.11 -6.12 14.63
C ILE A 472 -40.52 -5.49 13.38
N ALA A 473 -39.33 -4.88 13.51
CA ALA A 473 -38.59 -4.32 12.37
C ALA A 473 -37.97 -5.43 11.52
N TYR A 474 -38.24 -5.38 10.22
CA TYR A 474 -37.68 -6.23 9.17
C TYR A 474 -36.60 -5.43 8.43
N THR A 475 -35.45 -6.05 8.19
CA THR A 475 -34.27 -5.36 7.69
C THR A 475 -33.91 -5.73 6.26
N ASP A 476 -33.89 -7.01 5.91
CA ASP A 476 -33.55 -7.47 4.56
C ASP A 476 -34.34 -8.72 4.16
N VAL A 477 -34.40 -9.01 2.83
CA VAL A 477 -35.09 -10.16 2.25
C VAL A 477 -34.33 -10.68 1.04
N GLN A 478 -34.24 -12.01 0.93
CA GLN A 478 -33.66 -12.72 -0.20
C GLN A 478 -34.43 -14.00 -0.51
N GLN A 479 -34.48 -14.42 -1.77
CA GLN A 479 -34.95 -15.74 -2.18
C GLN A 479 -33.79 -16.53 -2.79
N THR A 480 -33.51 -17.72 -2.26
CA THR A 480 -32.55 -18.68 -2.81
C THR A 480 -33.06 -19.43 -4.03
N ALA A 481 -32.17 -20.11 -4.77
CA ALA A 481 -32.52 -20.79 -6.03
C ALA A 481 -33.55 -21.91 -5.83
N ASP A 482 -33.55 -22.56 -4.69
CA ASP A 482 -34.55 -23.57 -4.29
C ASP A 482 -35.96 -23.01 -4.00
N GLY A 483 -36.12 -21.68 -4.07
CA GLY A 483 -37.38 -20.99 -3.81
C GLY A 483 -37.62 -20.62 -2.35
N THR A 484 -36.75 -20.98 -1.42
CA THR A 484 -36.85 -20.59 0.00
C THR A 484 -36.73 -19.06 0.12
N LEU A 485 -37.69 -18.45 0.81
CA LEU A 485 -37.64 -17.02 1.13
C LEU A 485 -37.02 -16.81 2.51
N TRP A 486 -36.05 -15.93 2.60
CA TRP A 486 -35.33 -15.58 3.80
C TRP A 486 -35.60 -14.14 4.20
N VAL A 487 -35.76 -13.89 5.49
CA VAL A 487 -36.04 -12.56 6.03
C VAL A 487 -35.25 -12.33 7.31
N SER A 488 -34.51 -11.23 7.38
CA SER A 488 -33.83 -10.79 8.60
C SER A 488 -34.66 -9.77 9.37
N THR A 489 -34.51 -9.79 10.67
CA THR A 489 -35.32 -8.96 11.57
C THR A 489 -34.50 -8.50 12.78
N ALA A 490 -35.09 -7.62 13.58
CA ALA A 490 -34.56 -7.26 14.89
C ALA A 490 -34.54 -8.43 15.90
N ASN A 491 -35.09 -9.60 15.56
CA ASN A 491 -35.18 -10.80 16.42
C ASN A 491 -34.64 -12.07 15.74
N GLY A 492 -33.72 -11.93 14.76
CA GLY A 492 -33.06 -13.05 14.11
C GLY A 492 -33.47 -13.27 12.66
N LEU A 493 -33.10 -14.43 12.14
CA LEU A 493 -33.31 -14.86 10.76
C LEU A 493 -34.49 -15.84 10.69
N PHE A 494 -35.36 -15.63 9.71
CA PHE A 494 -36.53 -16.48 9.45
C PHE A 494 -36.49 -16.97 8.00
N ARG A 495 -37.02 -18.16 7.74
CA ARG A 495 -37.20 -18.73 6.41
C ARG A 495 -38.64 -19.20 6.18
N LEU A 496 -39.08 -19.01 4.95
CA LEU A 496 -40.33 -19.61 4.45
C LEU A 496 -39.97 -20.73 3.49
N GLN A 497 -40.23 -21.96 3.91
CA GLN A 497 -40.06 -23.16 3.10
C GLN A 497 -41.31 -24.00 3.19
N ASP A 498 -41.79 -24.58 2.09
CA ASP A 498 -43.00 -25.41 2.04
C ASP A 498 -44.22 -24.73 2.70
N ALA A 499 -44.40 -23.42 2.45
CA ALA A 499 -45.46 -22.57 3.00
C ALA A 499 -45.43 -22.43 4.55
N ARG A 500 -44.35 -22.78 5.19
CA ARG A 500 -44.19 -22.67 6.66
C ARG A 500 -43.05 -21.75 7.02
N TRP A 501 -43.28 -20.82 7.95
CA TRP A 501 -42.26 -20.00 8.54
C TRP A 501 -41.53 -20.72 9.67
N SER A 502 -40.23 -20.71 9.67
CA SER A 502 -39.39 -21.18 10.78
C SER A 502 -38.32 -20.16 11.11
N ARG A 503 -37.94 -20.07 12.37
CA ARG A 503 -36.82 -19.28 12.85
C ARG A 503 -35.55 -20.12 12.80
N VAL A 504 -34.47 -19.55 12.28
CA VAL A 504 -33.17 -20.19 12.27
C VAL A 504 -32.44 -19.85 13.57
N GLU A 505 -31.84 -20.84 14.21
CA GLU A 505 -30.98 -20.66 15.35
C GLU A 505 -29.62 -20.13 14.89
N VAL A 506 -29.33 -18.88 15.23
CA VAL A 506 -28.06 -18.23 14.86
C VAL A 506 -27.14 -18.21 16.06
N LEU A 507 -26.01 -18.88 15.95
CA LEU A 507 -24.94 -18.93 16.96
C LEU A 507 -23.69 -18.19 16.41
N VAL A 508 -22.96 -17.57 17.31
CA VAL A 508 -21.68 -16.93 17.01
C VAL A 508 -20.62 -17.56 17.90
N ASN A 509 -19.62 -18.22 17.27
CA ASN A 509 -18.57 -18.97 18.00
C ASN A 509 -19.15 -19.95 19.04
N GLY A 510 -20.27 -20.62 18.69
CA GLY A 510 -20.96 -21.57 19.56
C GLY A 510 -21.81 -20.97 20.68
N GLY A 511 -21.86 -19.64 20.80
CA GLY A 511 -22.68 -18.91 21.78
C GLY A 511 -23.93 -18.24 21.16
N THR A 512 -24.85 -17.75 21.98
CA THR A 512 -26.03 -17.00 21.51
C THR A 512 -25.59 -15.67 20.87
N SER A 513 -26.19 -15.34 19.71
CA SER A 513 -25.89 -14.10 18.98
C SER A 513 -26.79 -12.94 19.39
N ASP A 514 -26.38 -11.72 19.02
CA ASP A 514 -27.29 -10.57 18.97
C ASP A 514 -28.41 -10.87 17.96
N PRO A 515 -29.66 -10.76 18.34
CA PRO A 515 -30.77 -11.08 17.45
C PRO A 515 -30.95 -10.10 16.28
N TRP A 516 -30.41 -8.88 16.39
CA TRP A 516 -30.64 -7.83 15.38
C TRP A 516 -29.71 -7.96 14.18
N ILE A 517 -30.21 -8.64 13.14
CA ILE A 517 -29.51 -8.84 11.87
C ILE A 517 -29.84 -7.66 10.93
N SER A 518 -28.80 -6.95 10.44
CA SER A 518 -28.97 -5.82 9.54
C SER A 518 -29.02 -6.23 8.08
N LYS A 519 -28.07 -7.08 7.65
CA LYS A 519 -27.93 -7.59 6.27
C LYS A 519 -27.51 -9.04 6.30
N PHE A 520 -27.86 -9.77 5.23
CA PHE A 520 -27.40 -11.13 5.04
C PHE A 520 -27.32 -11.47 3.54
N HIS A 521 -26.55 -12.49 3.23
CA HIS A 521 -26.56 -13.19 1.96
C HIS A 521 -26.45 -14.69 2.21
N ILE A 522 -27.26 -15.46 1.49
CA ILE A 522 -27.24 -16.92 1.52
C ILE A 522 -27.03 -17.41 0.10
N SER A 523 -25.93 -18.15 -0.10
CA SER A 523 -25.63 -18.78 -1.37
C SER A 523 -26.47 -20.05 -1.57
N ASP A 524 -26.58 -20.51 -2.81
CA ASP A 524 -27.25 -21.77 -3.14
C ASP A 524 -26.53 -23.01 -2.55
N SER A 525 -25.25 -22.88 -2.17
CA SER A 525 -24.49 -23.91 -1.46
C SER A 525 -24.78 -23.98 0.04
N GLY A 526 -25.57 -23.04 0.58
CA GLY A 526 -25.87 -22.92 2.02
C GLY A 526 -24.80 -22.15 2.81
N GLU A 527 -23.88 -21.48 2.14
CA GLU A 527 -22.94 -20.55 2.74
C GLU A 527 -23.67 -19.26 3.11
N VAL A 528 -23.50 -18.78 4.32
CA VAL A 528 -24.19 -17.61 4.85
C VAL A 528 -23.21 -16.56 5.28
N TRP A 529 -23.42 -15.36 4.77
CA TRP A 529 -22.77 -14.13 5.18
C TRP A 529 -23.78 -13.28 5.93
N LEU A 530 -23.37 -12.70 7.06
CA LEU A 530 -24.30 -11.99 7.93
C LEU A 530 -23.62 -10.80 8.61
N ALA A 531 -24.36 -9.70 8.68
CA ALA A 531 -23.99 -8.51 9.44
C ALA A 531 -25.09 -8.22 10.49
N PHE A 532 -24.67 -7.96 11.72
CA PHE A 532 -25.55 -7.46 12.77
C PHE A 532 -25.66 -5.93 12.71
N TYR A 533 -26.49 -5.36 13.53
CA TYR A 533 -26.59 -3.90 13.67
C TYR A 533 -25.31 -3.28 14.26
N ARG A 534 -24.52 -4.08 14.96
CA ARG A 534 -23.16 -3.74 15.39
C ARG A 534 -22.16 -3.92 14.24
N PRO A 535 -21.06 -3.14 14.18
CA PRO A 535 -20.04 -3.32 13.17
C PRO A 535 -19.43 -4.72 13.14
N GLY A 536 -19.02 -5.16 11.94
CA GLY A 536 -18.38 -6.44 11.67
C GLY A 536 -19.16 -7.29 10.66
N LEU A 537 -18.47 -8.35 10.20
CA LEU A 537 -18.98 -9.32 9.23
C LEU A 537 -18.77 -10.74 9.77
N TRP A 538 -19.75 -11.59 9.57
CA TRP A 538 -19.75 -12.99 10.02
C TRP A 538 -20.06 -13.92 8.84
N HIS A 539 -19.46 -15.09 8.89
CA HIS A 539 -19.58 -16.11 7.87
C HIS A 539 -19.77 -17.49 8.51
N GLY A 540 -20.54 -18.36 7.87
CA GLY A 540 -20.75 -19.73 8.32
C GLY A 540 -21.58 -20.56 7.35
N MET A 541 -21.88 -21.80 7.74
CA MET A 541 -22.69 -22.74 6.96
C MET A 541 -24.03 -22.99 7.64
N LEU A 542 -25.09 -23.05 6.84
CA LEU A 542 -26.39 -23.44 7.27
C LEU A 542 -26.50 -24.97 7.38
N LEU A 543 -26.73 -25.50 8.56
CA LEU A 543 -26.91 -26.92 8.82
C LEU A 543 -28.33 -27.18 9.38
N GLY A 544 -29.27 -27.50 8.51
CA GLY A 544 -30.67 -27.66 8.87
C GLY A 544 -31.32 -26.34 9.33
N GLU A 545 -31.68 -26.24 10.61
CA GLU A 545 -32.22 -25.01 11.22
C GLU A 545 -31.21 -24.22 12.05
N ARG A 546 -29.97 -24.63 12.03
CA ARG A 546 -28.90 -24.02 12.79
C ARG A 546 -27.84 -23.41 11.89
N LEU A 547 -27.44 -22.21 12.22
CA LEU A 547 -26.36 -21.44 11.57
C LEU A 547 -25.31 -21.12 12.63
N ASP A 548 -24.09 -21.66 12.46
CA ASP A 548 -22.96 -21.38 13.31
C ASP A 548 -22.00 -20.44 12.57
N LEU A 549 -21.84 -19.22 13.07
CA LEU A 549 -21.12 -18.13 12.46
C LEU A 549 -19.78 -17.87 13.16
N GLN A 550 -18.78 -17.60 12.36
CA GLN A 550 -17.48 -17.11 12.79
C GLN A 550 -17.29 -15.67 12.32
N ALA A 551 -16.73 -14.84 13.19
CA ALA A 551 -16.38 -13.48 12.81
C ALA A 551 -15.25 -13.50 11.79
N ILE A 552 -15.36 -12.67 10.77
CA ILE A 552 -14.25 -12.42 9.84
C ILE A 552 -13.16 -11.67 10.61
N SER A 553 -11.98 -12.27 10.66
CA SER A 553 -10.83 -11.74 11.41
C SER A 553 -10.10 -10.60 10.71
N ASP A 554 -10.54 -10.23 9.52
CA ASP A 554 -9.92 -9.15 8.73
C ASP A 554 -10.12 -7.81 9.43
N GLU A 555 -9.02 -7.10 9.68
CA GLU A 555 -9.03 -5.81 10.38
C GLU A 555 -9.82 -4.73 9.60
N ALA A 556 -9.81 -4.80 8.28
CA ALA A 556 -10.54 -3.88 7.41
C ALA A 556 -12.06 -4.04 7.51
N LEU A 557 -12.54 -5.25 7.82
CA LEU A 557 -13.95 -5.60 7.91
C LEU A 557 -14.51 -5.64 9.34
N ARG A 558 -13.62 -5.60 10.35
CA ARG A 558 -14.02 -5.77 11.76
C ARG A 558 -14.90 -4.63 12.28
N ASP A 559 -14.62 -3.40 11.88
CA ASP A 559 -15.24 -2.19 12.43
C ASP A 559 -16.09 -1.43 11.40
N VAL A 560 -16.62 -2.13 10.38
CA VAL A 560 -17.46 -1.52 9.35
C VAL A 560 -18.93 -1.83 9.57
N GLY A 561 -19.79 -0.80 9.44
CA GLY A 561 -21.23 -0.98 9.34
C GLY A 561 -21.60 -1.39 7.92
N VAL A 562 -22.19 -2.57 7.75
CA VAL A 562 -22.59 -3.09 6.44
C VAL A 562 -23.95 -2.51 6.02
N TYR A 563 -23.96 -1.82 4.86
CA TYR A 563 -25.16 -1.22 4.28
C TYR A 563 -25.76 -2.07 3.15
N LEU A 564 -24.89 -2.74 2.38
CA LEU A 564 -25.26 -3.59 1.26
C LEU A 564 -24.62 -4.98 1.44
N MET A 565 -25.39 -6.05 1.19
CA MET A 565 -24.86 -7.41 1.10
C MET A 565 -25.65 -8.19 0.05
N ARG A 566 -25.00 -8.59 -1.04
CA ARG A 566 -25.60 -9.29 -2.18
C ARG A 566 -24.62 -10.29 -2.80
N GLY A 567 -25.14 -11.37 -3.33
CA GLY A 567 -24.42 -12.25 -4.24
C GLY A 567 -24.70 -11.89 -5.69
N ASP A 568 -23.75 -12.15 -6.56
CA ASP A 568 -23.92 -12.11 -8.00
C ASP A 568 -24.06 -13.53 -8.59
N SER A 569 -24.28 -13.60 -9.93
CA SER A 569 -24.48 -14.87 -10.64
C SER A 569 -23.25 -15.78 -10.68
N LEU A 570 -22.05 -15.23 -10.42
CA LEU A 570 -20.79 -15.98 -10.32
C LEU A 570 -20.51 -16.46 -8.89
N GLY A 571 -21.41 -16.19 -7.93
CA GLY A 571 -21.26 -16.57 -6.53
C GLY A 571 -20.34 -15.64 -5.72
N ARG A 572 -19.95 -14.48 -6.26
CA ARG A 572 -19.20 -13.48 -5.51
C ARG A 572 -20.12 -12.77 -4.53
N VAL A 573 -19.60 -12.45 -3.34
CA VAL A 573 -20.34 -11.74 -2.30
C VAL A 573 -19.88 -10.29 -2.22
N TRP A 574 -20.81 -9.38 -2.38
CA TRP A 574 -20.62 -7.92 -2.39
C TRP A 574 -21.06 -7.33 -1.05
N VAL A 575 -20.15 -6.65 -0.38
CA VAL A 575 -20.37 -6.05 0.94
C VAL A 575 -20.09 -4.56 0.86
N GLY A 576 -21.13 -3.74 0.80
CA GLY A 576 -21.02 -2.28 0.73
C GLY A 576 -21.08 -1.61 2.10
N HIS A 577 -20.26 -0.59 2.30
CA HIS A 577 -20.15 0.18 3.53
C HIS A 577 -19.74 1.65 3.25
N ALA A 578 -19.46 2.44 4.29
CA ALA A 578 -19.14 3.88 4.16
C ALA A 578 -17.75 4.15 3.52
N ARG A 579 -16.93 3.14 3.28
CA ARG A 579 -15.58 3.27 2.72
C ARG A 579 -15.40 2.53 1.40
N GLY A 580 -16.51 2.16 0.73
CA GLY A 580 -16.52 1.44 -0.54
C GLY A 580 -17.20 0.08 -0.45
N VAL A 581 -16.76 -0.84 -1.29
CA VAL A 581 -17.32 -2.20 -1.43
C VAL A 581 -16.21 -3.21 -1.27
N GLU A 582 -16.43 -4.22 -0.44
CA GLU A 582 -15.61 -5.42 -0.38
C GLU A 582 -16.27 -6.53 -1.18
N ILE A 583 -15.52 -7.23 -2.00
CA ILE A 583 -16.02 -8.31 -2.85
C ILE A 583 -15.23 -9.58 -2.56
N TYR A 584 -15.93 -10.67 -2.28
CA TYR A 584 -15.34 -11.99 -2.05
C TYR A 584 -15.64 -12.92 -3.21
N ASP A 585 -14.64 -13.55 -3.82
CA ASP A 585 -14.77 -14.44 -4.98
C ASP A 585 -14.83 -15.94 -4.62
N GLY A 586 -14.89 -16.28 -3.34
CA GLY A 586 -14.80 -17.64 -2.82
C GLY A 586 -13.42 -17.98 -2.23
N GLU A 587 -12.36 -17.24 -2.62
CA GLU A 587 -10.99 -17.44 -2.15
C GLU A 587 -10.37 -16.14 -1.64
N ARG A 588 -10.63 -15.03 -2.30
CA ARG A 588 -9.95 -13.75 -2.11
C ARG A 588 -10.92 -12.61 -1.92
N TRP A 589 -10.48 -11.60 -1.19
CA TRP A 589 -11.15 -10.32 -1.08
C TRP A 589 -10.58 -9.31 -2.08
N ALA A 590 -11.42 -8.50 -2.67
CA ALA A 590 -11.08 -7.31 -3.41
C ALA A 590 -11.82 -6.11 -2.82
N HIS A 591 -11.16 -4.96 -2.81
CA HIS A 591 -11.75 -3.69 -2.37
C HIS A 591 -11.99 -2.79 -3.58
N LEU A 592 -13.11 -2.08 -3.58
CA LEU A 592 -13.45 -1.09 -4.58
C LEU A 592 -13.88 0.21 -3.90
N SER A 593 -13.19 1.29 -4.21
CA SER A 593 -13.47 2.64 -3.69
C SER A 593 -13.40 3.69 -4.80
N GLN A 594 -13.65 4.93 -4.46
CA GLN A 594 -13.49 6.07 -5.37
C GLN A 594 -12.08 6.10 -5.99
N SER A 595 -11.11 5.65 -5.25
CA SER A 595 -9.73 5.60 -5.70
C SER A 595 -9.49 4.64 -6.88
N GLN A 596 -10.30 3.59 -7.03
CA GLN A 596 -10.26 2.68 -8.16
C GLN A 596 -11.32 2.97 -9.24
N GLY A 597 -12.06 4.06 -9.11
CA GLY A 597 -13.01 4.48 -10.13
C GLY A 597 -14.46 4.53 -9.68
N LEU A 598 -14.82 4.08 -8.47
CA LEU A 598 -16.19 4.22 -7.95
C LEU A 598 -16.56 5.71 -7.86
N LEU A 599 -17.81 6.05 -8.06
CA LEU A 599 -18.26 7.44 -7.98
C LEU A 599 -18.07 8.04 -6.59
N TRP A 600 -18.37 7.26 -5.57
CA TRP A 600 -18.28 7.67 -4.16
C TRP A 600 -18.19 6.46 -3.23
N ASP A 601 -17.53 6.60 -2.07
CA ASP A 601 -17.27 5.50 -1.15
C ASP A 601 -18.47 5.11 -0.28
N ASP A 602 -19.41 6.04 -0.04
CA ASP A 602 -20.57 5.77 0.78
C ASP A 602 -21.66 5.03 -0.03
N ILE A 603 -21.78 3.72 0.22
CA ILE A 603 -22.64 2.82 -0.54
C ILE A 603 -24.07 2.85 -0.01
N SER A 604 -25.01 2.90 -0.92
CA SER A 604 -26.43 2.93 -0.60
C SER A 604 -27.00 1.53 -0.26
N GLU A 605 -27.96 1.50 0.64
CA GLU A 605 -28.44 0.28 1.32
C GLU A 605 -29.03 -0.79 0.39
N ALA A 606 -29.69 -0.39 -0.69
CA ALA A 606 -30.49 -1.30 -1.52
C ALA A 606 -30.18 -1.24 -3.01
N ALA A 607 -29.23 -0.40 -3.40
CA ALA A 607 -28.96 -0.09 -4.80
C ALA A 607 -27.86 -0.99 -5.37
N PHE A 608 -28.23 -2.21 -5.70
CA PHE A 608 -27.40 -3.20 -6.38
C PHE A 608 -28.22 -3.90 -7.47
N ALA A 609 -27.67 -4.01 -8.66
CA ALA A 609 -28.26 -4.79 -9.75
C ALA A 609 -27.13 -5.39 -10.60
N GLU A 610 -27.32 -6.63 -11.03
CA GLU A 610 -26.45 -7.31 -11.98
C GLU A 610 -27.18 -7.42 -13.33
N ASP A 611 -26.46 -7.13 -14.40
CA ASP A 611 -26.94 -7.31 -15.77
C ASP A 611 -26.64 -8.73 -16.30
N PRO A 612 -27.35 -9.18 -17.33
CA PRO A 612 -27.16 -10.53 -17.89
C PRO A 612 -25.76 -10.82 -18.45
N ASP A 613 -24.98 -9.78 -18.71
CA ASP A 613 -23.57 -9.87 -19.15
C ASP A 613 -22.58 -9.98 -17.99
N GLY A 614 -23.06 -9.97 -16.73
CA GLY A 614 -22.26 -10.06 -15.52
C GLY A 614 -21.73 -8.71 -15.04
N SER A 615 -22.05 -7.60 -15.71
CA SER A 615 -21.76 -6.26 -15.24
C SER A 615 -22.63 -5.88 -14.05
N VAL A 616 -22.13 -5.02 -13.17
CA VAL A 616 -22.77 -4.74 -11.88
C VAL A 616 -22.99 -3.24 -11.68
N TRP A 617 -24.18 -2.88 -11.25
CA TRP A 617 -24.58 -1.53 -10.89
C TRP A 617 -24.62 -1.36 -9.39
N ILE A 618 -23.99 -0.30 -8.88
CA ILE A 618 -23.90 0.02 -7.45
C ILE A 618 -24.35 1.47 -7.23
N GLY A 619 -25.32 1.64 -6.35
CA GLY A 619 -25.75 2.97 -5.91
C GLY A 619 -24.90 3.51 -4.79
N THR A 620 -24.59 4.79 -4.87
CA THR A 620 -23.84 5.55 -3.86
C THR A 620 -24.66 6.76 -3.39
N SER A 621 -24.19 7.46 -2.35
CA SER A 621 -24.82 8.68 -1.87
C SER A 621 -24.75 9.85 -2.88
N ARG A 622 -23.97 9.75 -3.96
CA ARG A 622 -23.84 10.76 -5.01
C ARG A 622 -24.42 10.38 -6.36
N GLY A 623 -24.77 9.12 -6.54
CA GLY A 623 -25.27 8.63 -7.83
C GLY A 623 -25.06 7.14 -7.99
N VAL A 624 -24.70 6.70 -9.19
CA VAL A 624 -24.57 5.28 -9.51
C VAL A 624 -23.28 4.99 -10.27
N SER A 625 -22.66 3.85 -9.96
CA SER A 625 -21.52 3.30 -10.68
C SER A 625 -21.92 2.03 -11.39
N HIS A 626 -21.42 1.82 -12.61
CA HIS A 626 -21.55 0.60 -13.41
C HIS A 626 -20.18 -0.03 -13.62
N LEU A 627 -19.98 -1.19 -13.08
CA LEU A 627 -18.78 -1.99 -13.27
C LEU A 627 -19.00 -2.89 -14.48
N LEU A 628 -18.34 -2.60 -15.58
CA LEU A 628 -18.45 -3.34 -16.84
C LEU A 628 -17.80 -4.72 -16.74
N ASP A 629 -16.70 -4.83 -16.01
CA ASP A 629 -15.98 -6.09 -15.82
C ASP A 629 -15.49 -6.23 -14.37
N PRO A 630 -16.35 -6.74 -13.48
CA PRO A 630 -15.99 -6.95 -12.08
C PRO A 630 -14.86 -7.97 -11.86
N ALA A 631 -14.53 -8.83 -12.85
CA ALA A 631 -13.46 -9.81 -12.72
C ALA A 631 -12.07 -9.16 -12.61
N ARG A 632 -11.90 -7.98 -13.19
CA ARG A 632 -10.65 -7.18 -13.09
C ARG A 632 -10.23 -6.87 -11.66
N LEU A 633 -11.16 -6.84 -10.71
CA LEU A 633 -10.85 -6.64 -9.29
C LEU A 633 -9.96 -7.76 -8.72
N PHE A 634 -10.04 -8.95 -9.31
CA PHE A 634 -9.31 -10.14 -8.88
C PHE A 634 -8.09 -10.46 -9.74
N ASP A 635 -7.78 -9.65 -10.73
CA ASP A 635 -6.55 -9.79 -11.51
C ASP A 635 -5.37 -9.91 -10.55
N ALA A 636 -4.63 -11.01 -10.69
CA ALA A 636 -3.55 -11.38 -9.79
C ALA A 636 -2.34 -10.46 -9.98
N ARG A 637 -2.42 -9.27 -9.39
CA ARG A 637 -1.29 -8.34 -9.32
C ARG A 637 -0.63 -8.53 -7.97
N GLN A 638 0.60 -8.97 -7.98
CA GLN A 638 1.42 -8.95 -6.78
C GLN A 638 1.87 -7.51 -6.55
N PRO A 639 1.72 -6.99 -5.33
CA PRO A 639 2.30 -5.68 -5.01
C PRO A 639 3.80 -5.74 -5.27
N SER A 640 4.37 -4.64 -5.67
CA SER A 640 5.81 -4.52 -5.87
C SER A 640 6.38 -3.49 -4.90
N VAL A 641 7.59 -3.74 -4.41
CA VAL A 641 8.33 -2.81 -3.58
C VAL A 641 9.74 -2.65 -4.09
N ARG A 642 10.23 -1.46 -3.99
CA ARG A 642 11.58 -1.10 -4.37
C ARG A 642 12.24 -0.27 -3.28
N ILE A 643 13.54 -0.48 -3.11
CA ILE A 643 14.41 0.38 -2.31
C ILE A 643 14.92 1.48 -3.25
N ASP A 644 14.38 2.68 -3.13
CA ASP A 644 14.72 3.81 -3.99
C ASP A 644 16.07 4.39 -3.63
N SER A 645 16.25 4.67 -2.35
CA SER A 645 17.51 5.18 -1.84
C SER A 645 17.76 4.67 -0.43
N VAL A 646 19.03 4.45 -0.16
CA VAL A 646 19.51 4.27 1.20
C VAL A 646 20.60 5.31 1.38
N SER A 647 20.48 6.16 2.37
CA SER A 647 21.46 7.21 2.65
C SER A 647 21.81 7.27 4.13
N ARG A 648 23.00 7.74 4.41
CA ARG A 648 23.48 7.99 5.77
C ARG A 648 24.11 9.37 5.83
N GLY A 649 23.47 10.26 6.62
CA GLY A 649 23.90 11.66 6.67
C GLY A 649 23.84 12.39 5.33
N GLY A 650 22.88 12.04 4.48
CA GLY A 650 22.73 12.59 3.13
C GLY A 650 23.66 11.99 2.07
N VAL A 651 24.54 11.03 2.44
CA VAL A 651 25.41 10.33 1.48
C VAL A 651 24.75 9.01 1.07
N PRO A 652 24.53 8.77 -0.23
CA PRO A 652 23.88 7.55 -0.71
C PRO A 652 24.75 6.30 -0.48
N VAL A 653 24.08 5.21 -0.14
CA VAL A 653 24.67 3.88 0.08
C VAL A 653 24.44 3.02 -1.15
N GLN A 654 25.54 2.50 -1.74
CA GLN A 654 25.46 1.63 -2.90
C GLN A 654 25.42 0.16 -2.52
N ARG A 655 24.87 -0.67 -3.41
CA ARG A 655 24.81 -2.13 -3.23
C ARG A 655 26.21 -2.73 -3.06
N GLY A 656 26.41 -3.49 -1.98
CA GLY A 656 27.69 -4.11 -1.67
C GLY A 656 28.76 -3.16 -1.11
N GLN A 657 28.41 -1.89 -0.83
CA GLN A 657 29.35 -0.89 -0.34
C GLN A 657 29.78 -1.20 1.10
N LEU A 658 31.07 -0.96 1.37
CA LEU A 658 31.62 -0.92 2.71
C LEU A 658 31.49 0.51 3.27
N LEU A 659 30.58 0.70 4.22
CA LEU A 659 30.38 1.98 4.89
C LEU A 659 31.36 2.14 6.05
N GLY A 660 31.94 3.32 6.20
CA GLY A 660 32.65 3.68 7.45
C GLY A 660 31.67 3.66 8.63
N TRP A 661 32.14 3.40 9.84
CA TRP A 661 31.31 3.56 11.03
C TRP A 661 30.86 5.02 11.21
N SER A 662 29.60 5.22 11.60
CA SER A 662 29.03 6.54 11.91
C SER A 662 27.87 6.38 12.91
N ASP A 663 27.65 7.41 13.72
CA ASP A 663 26.55 7.55 14.66
C ASP A 663 25.25 8.08 14.02
N GLN A 664 25.29 8.39 12.72
CA GLN A 664 24.10 8.85 11.99
C GLN A 664 23.18 7.70 11.61
N PRO A 665 21.85 7.92 11.67
CA PRO A 665 20.87 6.93 11.26
C PRO A 665 21.00 6.64 9.77
N LEU A 666 20.58 5.43 9.38
CA LEU A 666 20.41 5.04 7.99
C LEU A 666 18.98 5.38 7.57
N HIS A 667 18.86 6.29 6.63
CA HIS A 667 17.58 6.70 6.06
C HIS A 667 17.30 5.85 4.81
N ILE A 668 16.16 5.16 4.78
CA ILE A 668 15.75 4.25 3.73
C ILE A 668 14.47 4.80 3.12
N GLU A 669 14.47 5.08 1.83
CA GLU A 669 13.30 5.46 1.08
C GLU A 669 12.84 4.30 0.19
N LEU A 670 11.55 4.04 0.24
CA LEU A 670 10.91 2.96 -0.49
C LEU A 670 9.88 3.54 -1.45
N SER A 671 9.65 2.85 -2.55
CA SER A 671 8.49 3.10 -3.40
C SER A 671 7.73 1.81 -3.65
N THR A 672 6.43 1.95 -3.85
CA THR A 672 5.56 0.93 -4.39
C THR A 672 5.28 1.28 -5.84
N MET A 673 5.44 0.35 -6.74
CA MET A 673 5.31 0.62 -8.17
C MET A 673 3.86 0.67 -8.66
N GLU A 674 2.93 0.31 -7.81
CA GLU A 674 1.51 0.40 -8.12
C GLU A 674 0.93 1.69 -7.58
N VAL A 675 0.10 2.32 -8.39
CA VAL A 675 -0.63 3.52 -7.98
C VAL A 675 -1.78 3.08 -7.08
N TYR A 676 -1.46 2.79 -5.82
CA TYR A 676 -2.50 2.55 -4.82
C TYR A 676 -2.96 3.88 -4.24
N ASP A 677 -4.22 4.13 -4.33
CA ASP A 677 -4.82 5.37 -3.87
C ASP A 677 -5.11 5.40 -2.37
N ASP A 678 -5.07 4.25 -1.72
CA ASP A 678 -5.20 4.12 -0.28
C ASP A 678 -3.88 3.62 0.33
N PRO A 679 -3.06 4.52 0.90
CA PRO A 679 -1.83 4.14 1.58
C PRO A 679 -2.04 3.17 2.75
N SER A 680 -3.24 3.15 3.35
CA SER A 680 -3.57 2.27 4.47
C SER A 680 -3.70 0.80 4.05
N ARG A 681 -3.90 0.54 2.77
CA ARG A 681 -4.00 -0.78 2.18
C ARG A 681 -2.68 -1.55 2.20
N LEU A 682 -1.57 -0.83 2.08
CA LEU A 682 -0.25 -1.41 2.03
C LEU A 682 0.45 -1.33 3.38
N THR A 683 0.95 -2.45 3.85
CA THR A 683 1.86 -2.50 4.99
C THR A 683 3.24 -2.86 4.49
N VAL A 684 4.20 -2.00 4.76
CA VAL A 684 5.61 -2.30 4.54
C VAL A 684 6.09 -3.18 5.70
N ARG A 685 6.80 -4.25 5.40
CA ARG A 685 7.59 -4.95 6.40
C ARG A 685 9.04 -5.02 5.97
N TYR A 686 9.93 -4.83 6.91
CA TYR A 686 11.35 -4.88 6.65
C TYR A 686 12.09 -5.63 7.74
N ARG A 687 13.26 -6.15 7.41
CA ARG A 687 14.20 -6.71 8.37
C ARG A 687 15.63 -6.43 7.93
N LEU A 688 16.50 -6.32 8.89
CA LEU A 688 17.92 -6.09 8.66
C LEU A 688 18.71 -7.31 9.16
N LEU A 689 18.91 -8.28 8.25
CA LEU A 689 19.70 -9.48 8.56
C LEU A 689 21.12 -9.08 8.97
N GLY A 690 21.61 -9.65 10.07
CA GLY A 690 22.84 -9.26 10.72
C GLY A 690 22.64 -8.38 11.96
N LEU A 691 21.44 -7.78 12.13
CA LEU A 691 21.04 -7.07 13.34
C LEU A 691 19.83 -7.76 14.00
N HIS A 692 18.75 -7.97 13.26
CA HIS A 692 17.54 -8.67 13.68
C HIS A 692 16.95 -9.47 12.51
N ASN A 693 16.44 -10.66 12.79
CA ASN A 693 15.88 -11.56 11.78
C ASN A 693 14.35 -11.46 11.67
N GLU A 694 13.72 -10.84 12.65
CA GLU A 694 12.26 -10.66 12.67
C GLU A 694 11.82 -9.54 11.74
N TRP A 695 10.63 -9.69 11.14
CA TRP A 695 10.03 -8.68 10.31
C TRP A 695 9.43 -7.56 11.18
N ILE A 696 9.83 -6.34 10.93
CA ILE A 696 9.26 -5.12 11.53
C ILE A 696 8.25 -4.56 10.53
N GLN A 697 7.05 -4.24 11.00
CA GLN A 697 6.03 -3.59 10.19
C GLN A 697 6.11 -2.07 10.32
N SER A 698 5.87 -1.37 9.21
CA SER A 698 5.82 0.08 9.11
C SER A 698 4.71 0.49 8.15
N ASP A 699 3.95 1.50 8.49
CA ASP A 699 2.97 2.11 7.59
C ASP A 699 3.60 3.23 6.74
N ASN A 700 4.89 3.52 6.93
CA ASN A 700 5.62 4.54 6.19
C ASN A 700 6.53 3.93 5.12
N LEU A 701 6.60 4.59 3.97
CA LEU A 701 7.56 4.29 2.90
C LEU A 701 8.98 4.84 3.19
N SER A 702 9.15 5.61 4.25
CA SER A 702 10.42 6.11 4.74
C SER A 702 10.72 5.47 6.11
N ILE A 703 11.90 4.88 6.24
CA ILE A 703 12.34 4.16 7.45
C ILE A 703 13.65 4.74 7.91
N ASP A 704 13.71 5.17 9.16
CA ASP A 704 14.91 5.59 9.83
C ASP A 704 15.44 4.47 10.73
N GLN A 705 16.56 3.87 10.32
CA GLN A 705 17.24 2.84 11.09
C GLN A 705 18.32 3.47 11.98
N PRO A 706 18.31 3.22 13.31
CA PRO A 706 19.36 3.68 14.20
C PRO A 706 20.77 3.28 13.76
N PRO A 707 21.82 3.95 14.28
CA PRO A 707 23.21 3.65 13.93
C PRO A 707 23.53 2.16 14.04
N LEU A 708 24.23 1.63 13.04
CA LEU A 708 24.53 0.21 12.95
C LEU A 708 25.91 -0.13 13.54
N PRO A 709 26.07 -1.27 14.24
CA PRO A 709 27.35 -1.80 14.60
C PRO A 709 28.16 -2.23 13.35
N SER A 710 29.45 -2.52 13.53
CA SER A 710 30.24 -3.10 12.44
C SER A 710 29.79 -4.51 12.11
N GLY A 711 29.68 -4.83 10.82
CA GLY A 711 29.22 -6.12 10.38
C GLY A 711 28.74 -6.14 8.93
N HIS A 712 28.29 -7.30 8.48
CA HIS A 712 27.63 -7.47 7.19
C HIS A 712 26.12 -7.47 7.41
N PHE A 713 25.43 -6.65 6.66
CA PHE A 713 24.00 -6.48 6.75
C PHE A 713 23.33 -6.74 5.40
N ARG A 714 22.10 -7.19 5.46
CA ARG A 714 21.24 -7.34 4.30
C ARG A 714 19.87 -6.79 4.65
N LEU A 715 19.54 -5.63 4.09
CA LEU A 715 18.22 -5.05 4.21
C LEU A 715 17.27 -5.83 3.29
N GLN A 716 16.22 -6.36 3.84
CA GLN A 716 15.13 -7.00 3.11
C GLN A 716 13.85 -6.26 3.39
N VAL A 717 13.14 -5.92 2.31
CA VAL A 717 11.88 -5.18 2.36
C VAL A 717 10.83 -5.93 1.57
N GLN A 718 9.62 -5.95 2.07
CA GLN A 718 8.46 -6.54 1.41
C GLN A 718 7.21 -5.71 1.72
N VAL A 719 6.32 -5.57 0.75
CA VAL A 719 5.02 -4.94 0.91
C VAL A 719 3.94 -6.01 0.93
N LEU A 720 3.01 -5.87 1.85
CA LEU A 720 1.84 -6.71 1.99
C LEU A 720 0.60 -5.91 1.59
N ASP A 721 -0.18 -6.42 0.67
CA ASP A 721 -1.55 -5.93 0.42
C ASP A 721 -2.47 -6.58 1.47
N ARG A 722 -2.98 -5.78 2.40
CA ARG A 722 -3.84 -6.24 3.51
C ARG A 722 -5.15 -6.85 3.00
N TYR A 723 -5.71 -6.32 1.91
CA TYR A 723 -6.99 -6.77 1.36
C TYR A 723 -6.84 -8.04 0.52
N ARG A 724 -5.85 -8.07 -0.38
CA ARG A 724 -5.61 -9.22 -1.26
C ARG A 724 -4.81 -10.34 -0.59
N ARG A 725 -4.25 -10.12 0.60
CA ARG A 725 -3.35 -11.04 1.33
C ARG A 725 -2.15 -11.50 0.49
N THR A 726 -1.76 -10.68 -0.48
CA THR A 726 -0.61 -10.95 -1.34
C THR A 726 0.60 -10.16 -0.86
N ALA A 727 1.78 -10.74 -1.08
CA ALA A 727 3.04 -10.12 -0.71
C ALA A 727 3.86 -9.84 -1.96
N SER A 728 4.59 -8.72 -1.96
CA SER A 728 5.57 -8.44 -3.02
C SER A 728 6.73 -9.44 -3.01
N PRO A 729 7.48 -9.60 -4.09
CA PRO A 729 8.83 -10.13 -4.02
C PRO A 729 9.67 -9.36 -2.99
N ILE A 730 10.66 -10.02 -2.39
CA ILE A 730 11.54 -9.39 -1.41
C ILE A 730 12.55 -8.51 -2.16
N ALA A 731 12.53 -7.20 -1.90
CA ALA A 731 13.61 -6.31 -2.31
C ALA A 731 14.79 -6.44 -1.34
N ASP A 732 16.00 -6.66 -1.87
CA ASP A 732 17.19 -7.03 -1.12
C ASP A 732 18.36 -6.11 -1.42
N LEU A 733 18.98 -5.53 -0.38
CA LEU A 733 20.15 -4.68 -0.46
C LEU A 733 21.23 -5.13 0.53
N PRO A 734 22.29 -5.81 0.07
CA PRO A 734 23.44 -6.14 0.91
C PRO A 734 24.38 -4.93 1.03
N PHE A 735 24.92 -4.71 2.25
CA PHE A 735 25.98 -3.73 2.52
C PHE A 735 26.78 -4.14 3.76
N ALA A 736 27.89 -3.49 4.01
CA ALA A 736 28.71 -3.77 5.19
C ALA A 736 29.09 -2.47 5.91
N VAL A 737 29.25 -2.54 7.22
CA VAL A 737 29.73 -1.44 8.05
C VAL A 737 31.10 -1.81 8.59
N ALA A 738 32.10 -1.02 8.24
CA ALA A 738 33.47 -1.22 8.71
C ALA A 738 33.55 -1.04 10.25
N PRO A 739 34.43 -1.79 10.91
CA PRO A 739 34.71 -1.54 12.31
C PRO A 739 35.40 -0.17 12.50
N LEU A 740 35.22 0.40 13.70
CA LEU A 740 35.94 1.60 14.11
C LEU A 740 37.42 1.41 13.83
N TRP A 741 38.10 2.43 13.31
CA TRP A 741 39.51 2.35 12.88
C TRP A 741 40.41 1.72 13.94
N TRP A 742 40.16 1.98 15.23
CA TRP A 742 40.93 1.40 16.36
C TRP A 742 40.58 -0.07 16.67
N ARG A 743 39.49 -0.63 16.10
CA ARG A 743 39.15 -2.05 16.16
C ARG A 743 39.42 -2.76 14.83
N SER A 744 40.00 -2.05 13.86
CA SER A 744 40.34 -2.66 12.59
C SER A 744 41.52 -3.66 12.75
N PRO A 745 41.60 -4.71 11.93
CA PRO A 745 42.73 -5.64 11.98
C PRO A 745 44.10 -4.96 11.91
N PRO A 746 44.31 -3.92 11.11
CA PRO A 746 45.57 -3.18 11.11
C PRO A 746 45.86 -2.45 12.43
N ALA A 747 44.84 -1.86 13.06
CA ALA A 747 44.98 -1.19 14.34
C ALA A 747 45.30 -2.18 15.47
N ILE A 748 44.61 -3.33 15.47
CA ILE A 748 44.91 -4.41 16.43
C ILE A 748 46.33 -4.95 16.21
N ALA A 749 46.74 -5.14 14.97
CA ALA A 749 48.11 -5.52 14.65
C ALA A 749 49.13 -4.48 15.13
N LEU A 750 48.82 -3.19 14.97
CA LEU A 750 49.63 -2.10 15.49
C LEU A 750 49.70 -2.11 17.02
N TYR A 751 48.55 -2.35 17.71
CA TYR A 751 48.53 -2.46 19.19
C TYR A 751 49.37 -3.67 19.66
N VAL A 752 49.26 -4.82 18.97
CA VAL A 752 50.08 -5.97 19.25
C VAL A 752 51.55 -5.67 19.01
N LEU A 753 51.90 -4.98 17.92
CA LEU A 753 53.26 -4.55 17.62
C LEU A 753 53.80 -3.55 18.67
N ILE A 754 53.01 -2.56 19.03
CA ILE A 754 53.38 -1.60 20.09
C ILE A 754 53.50 -2.31 21.42
N GLY A 755 52.58 -3.18 21.78
CA GLY A 755 52.64 -4.00 23.00
C GLY A 755 53.82 -4.91 23.00
N SER A 756 54.13 -5.57 21.90
CA SER A 756 55.32 -6.43 21.75
C SER A 756 56.60 -5.61 21.81
N ALA A 757 56.64 -4.42 21.19
CA ALA A 757 57.82 -3.52 21.29
C ALA A 757 58.04 -2.99 22.71
N LEU A 758 56.94 -2.64 23.42
CA LEU A 758 56.99 -2.22 24.84
C LEU A 758 57.46 -3.37 25.70
N LEU A 759 56.95 -4.61 25.52
CA LEU A 759 57.40 -5.80 26.23
C LEU A 759 58.87 -6.11 25.94
N ALA A 760 59.26 -6.03 24.67
CA ALA A 760 60.68 -6.19 24.30
C ALA A 760 61.60 -5.10 24.85
N GLY A 761 61.09 -3.85 24.88
CA GLY A 761 61.74 -2.69 25.54
C GLY A 761 61.91 -2.89 27.04
N LEU A 762 60.80 -3.31 27.72
CA LEU A 762 60.77 -3.63 29.13
C LEU A 762 61.66 -4.81 29.46
N TRP A 763 61.66 -5.86 28.62
CA TRP A 763 62.55 -7.02 28.77
C TRP A 763 64.04 -6.63 28.60
N ARG A 764 64.33 -5.79 27.53
CA ARG A 764 65.71 -5.28 27.35
C ARG A 764 66.13 -4.36 28.48
N TRP A 765 65.23 -3.49 28.97
CA TRP A 765 65.51 -2.63 30.13
C TRP A 765 65.72 -3.49 31.37
N ARG A 766 64.85 -4.44 31.61
CA ARG A 766 64.96 -5.38 32.74
C ARG A 766 66.25 -6.24 32.62
N HIS A 767 66.55 -6.74 31.42
CA HIS A 767 67.78 -7.50 31.18
C HIS A 767 68.97 -6.65 31.40
N ARG A 768 69.05 -5.42 30.90
CA ARG A 768 70.13 -4.47 31.20
C ARG A 768 70.25 -4.15 32.70
N HIS A 769 69.09 -4.01 33.36
CA HIS A 769 69.04 -3.76 34.81
C HIS A 769 69.55 -5.02 35.60
N LEU A 770 69.11 -6.24 35.12
CA LEU A 770 69.56 -7.47 35.76
C LEU A 770 71.11 -7.64 35.60
N VAL A 771 71.63 -7.43 34.36
CA VAL A 771 73.05 -7.51 34.07
C VAL A 771 73.85 -6.42 34.84
N ALA A 772 73.28 -5.19 34.95
CA ALA A 772 73.88 -4.17 35.78
C ALA A 772 73.84 -4.50 37.31
N ARG A 773 72.72 -5.19 37.70
CA ARG A 773 72.54 -5.61 39.10
C ARG A 773 73.42 -6.83 39.45
N GLU A 774 73.63 -7.76 38.49
CA GLU A 774 74.54 -8.87 38.67
C GLU A 774 76.04 -8.35 38.88
N ARG A 775 76.37 -7.33 38.11
CA ARG A 775 77.70 -6.69 38.29
C ARG A 775 77.80 -5.98 39.65
N MET A 776 76.71 -5.36 40.11
CA MET A 776 76.68 -4.67 41.42
C MET A 776 76.52 -5.68 42.57
N LEU A 777 75.81 -6.82 42.32
CA LEU A 777 75.70 -7.89 43.33
C LEU A 777 77.00 -8.71 43.48
N ALA A 778 77.80 -8.85 42.42
CA ALA A 778 79.14 -9.46 42.54
C ALA A 778 80.07 -8.65 43.44
N GLU A 779 79.90 -7.33 43.42
CA GLU A 779 80.62 -6.46 44.38
C GLU A 779 80.07 -6.43 45.81
N LEU A 780 78.69 -6.66 45.92
CA LEU A 780 77.99 -6.64 47.24
C LEU A 780 78.01 -8.00 47.97
N VAL A 781 78.17 -9.13 47.21
CA VAL A 781 78.29 -10.47 47.82
C VAL A 781 79.54 -10.62 48.62
N ALA A 782 80.58 -9.87 48.29
CA ALA A 782 81.80 -9.86 49.11
C ALA A 782 81.57 -9.18 50.49
N GLU A 783 80.66 -8.29 50.64
CA GLU A 783 80.37 -7.52 51.86
C GLU A 783 79.20 -8.07 52.72
N ARG A 784 78.31 -8.96 52.19
CA ARG A 784 77.12 -9.38 52.95
C ARG A 784 77.14 -10.83 53.50
N THR A 785 78.27 -11.49 53.47
CA THR A 785 78.37 -12.75 54.19
C THR A 785 78.44 -12.53 55.72
N TYR A 786 78.49 -11.27 56.13
CA TYR A 786 78.54 -10.94 57.55
C TYR A 786 77.21 -10.51 58.24
N GLN A 787 76.15 -10.34 57.51
CA GLN A 787 74.90 -9.81 58.05
C GLN A 787 73.71 -10.82 58.03
N LEU A 788 73.89 -12.08 57.66
CA LEU A 788 72.80 -13.04 57.45
C LEU A 788 72.33 -13.84 58.64
N GLU A 789 72.67 -13.41 59.84
CA GLU A 789 72.12 -14.07 61.07
C GLU A 789 70.93 -13.33 61.74
N HIS A 790 70.52 -12.19 61.24
CA HIS A 790 69.56 -11.37 62.00
C HIS A 790 68.12 -11.31 61.38
N GLU A 791 67.87 -11.80 60.17
CA GLU A 791 66.56 -11.58 59.51
C GLU A 791 65.71 -12.85 59.32
N LYS A 792 65.77 -13.79 60.22
CA LYS A 792 64.91 -14.97 60.15
C LYS A 792 63.54 -14.81 60.81
N ARG A 793 63.22 -13.62 61.33
CA ARG A 793 62.02 -13.43 62.12
C ARG A 793 60.90 -12.61 61.46
N ASP A 794 61.15 -11.96 60.33
CA ASP A 794 60.13 -11.09 59.74
C ASP A 794 59.40 -11.73 58.56
N LEU A 795 59.69 -13.02 58.23
CA LEU A 795 59.07 -13.67 57.01
C LEU A 795 57.78 -14.38 57.27
N GLU A 796 57.30 -14.49 58.49
CA GLU A 796 56.04 -15.21 58.80
C GLU A 796 54.79 -14.34 58.80
N SER A 797 54.94 -12.99 58.86
CA SER A 797 53.74 -12.12 58.84
C SER A 797 53.23 -11.70 57.46
N ALA A 798 54.01 -11.89 56.39
CA ALA A 798 53.63 -11.50 55.03
C ALA A 798 52.78 -12.55 54.29
N ARG A 799 52.73 -13.79 54.79
CA ARG A 799 51.99 -14.90 54.11
C ARG A 799 50.48 -14.85 54.34
N ALA A 800 50.04 -14.21 55.42
CA ALA A 800 48.59 -14.17 55.74
C ALA A 800 47.82 -13.14 54.93
N ALA A 801 48.45 -12.06 54.45
CA ALA A 801 47.78 -10.98 53.72
C ALA A 801 47.54 -11.28 52.22
N LEU A 802 48.30 -12.26 51.64
CA LEU A 802 48.14 -12.59 50.23
C LEU A 802 47.02 -13.58 49.94
N ALA A 803 46.59 -14.33 50.95
CA ALA A 803 45.53 -15.33 50.77
C ALA A 803 44.14 -14.72 50.67
N LEU A 804 43.95 -13.54 51.31
CA LEU A 804 42.62 -12.89 51.27
C LEU A 804 42.32 -12.16 49.97
N LYS A 805 43.32 -11.72 49.23
CA LYS A 805 43.15 -11.02 47.96
C LYS A 805 42.81 -11.94 46.76
N ALA A 806 43.02 -13.25 46.91
CA ALA A 806 42.81 -14.17 45.82
C ALA A 806 41.38 -14.73 45.71
N SER A 807 40.57 -14.62 46.75
CA SER A 807 39.25 -15.31 46.83
C SER A 807 38.03 -14.41 46.88
N HIS A 808 38.21 -13.09 47.05
CA HIS A 808 37.05 -12.19 47.17
C HIS A 808 37.01 -11.07 46.12
N ASP A 809 35.79 -10.61 45.76
CA ASP A 809 35.56 -9.48 44.88
C ASP A 809 35.75 -8.17 45.62
N ALA A 810 36.62 -7.33 45.11
CA ALA A 810 37.03 -6.10 45.80
C ALA A 810 35.91 -5.04 45.92
N LEU A 811 34.88 -5.11 45.06
CA LEU A 811 33.75 -4.15 45.05
C LEU A 811 32.66 -4.56 46.03
N THR A 812 32.26 -5.80 46.02
CA THR A 812 31.10 -6.27 46.77
C THR A 812 31.46 -6.93 48.11
N GLY A 813 32.73 -7.27 48.28
CA GLY A 813 33.21 -8.00 49.48
C GLY A 813 32.82 -9.48 49.53
N LEU A 814 32.09 -9.94 48.53
CA LEU A 814 31.66 -11.32 48.36
C LEU A 814 32.82 -12.19 47.80
N LEU A 815 32.62 -13.50 47.74
CA LEU A 815 33.51 -14.33 46.97
C LEU A 815 33.57 -13.85 45.50
N ASN A 816 34.76 -13.82 44.93
CA ASN A 816 34.87 -13.60 43.50
C ASN A 816 34.40 -14.85 42.74
N ARG A 817 34.33 -14.77 41.42
CA ARG A 817 33.84 -15.85 40.59
C ARG A 817 34.57 -17.18 40.83
N SER A 818 35.89 -17.12 40.98
CA SER A 818 36.70 -18.32 41.29
C SER A 818 36.37 -18.86 42.65
N GLY A 819 36.31 -17.98 43.68
CA GLY A 819 36.02 -18.40 45.04
C GLY A 819 34.64 -19.02 45.23
N VAL A 820 33.59 -18.49 44.54
CA VAL A 820 32.23 -19.08 44.63
C VAL A 820 32.08 -20.37 43.83
N LEU A 821 32.80 -20.54 42.75
CA LEU A 821 32.82 -21.80 41.98
C LEU A 821 33.61 -22.87 42.73
N GLU A 822 34.69 -22.51 43.43
CA GLU A 822 35.43 -23.45 44.29
C GLU A 822 34.57 -23.89 45.50
N ALA A 823 33.89 -22.90 46.15
CA ALA A 823 32.89 -23.23 47.18
C ALA A 823 31.76 -24.12 46.67
N MET A 824 31.33 -23.90 45.40
CA MET A 824 30.31 -24.73 44.79
C MET A 824 30.79 -26.18 44.56
N ALA A 825 32.05 -26.35 44.15
CA ALA A 825 32.63 -27.68 43.98
C ALA A 825 32.72 -28.43 45.30
N GLU A 826 33.10 -27.72 46.39
CA GLU A 826 33.16 -28.30 47.75
C GLU A 826 31.75 -28.71 48.22
N GLU A 827 30.74 -27.85 48.02
CA GLU A 827 29.35 -28.15 48.41
C GLU A 827 28.75 -29.30 47.59
N LEU A 828 29.08 -29.41 46.34
CA LEU A 828 28.65 -30.52 45.51
C LEU A 828 29.26 -31.86 45.96
N GLN A 829 30.52 -31.85 46.34
CA GLN A 829 31.17 -33.00 46.93
C GLN A 829 30.48 -33.38 48.29
N ALA A 830 30.23 -32.39 49.14
CA ALA A 830 29.53 -32.62 50.40
C ALA A 830 28.12 -33.18 50.19
N CYS A 831 27.37 -32.67 49.21
CA CYS A 831 26.05 -33.19 48.85
C CYS A 831 26.07 -34.60 48.28
N ALA A 832 27.06 -34.92 47.47
CA ALA A 832 27.23 -36.25 46.88
C ALA A 832 27.57 -37.33 47.92
N HIS A 833 28.28 -36.96 49.00
CA HIS A 833 28.68 -37.88 50.08
C HIS A 833 27.70 -37.87 51.26
N GLY A 834 27.04 -36.73 51.54
CA GLY A 834 26.24 -36.56 52.76
C GLY A 834 24.71 -36.51 52.56
N GLY A 835 24.20 -36.56 51.32
CA GLY A 835 22.77 -36.57 51.01
C GLY A 835 22.00 -35.29 51.41
N HIS A 836 22.71 -34.21 51.66
CA HIS A 836 22.08 -32.96 52.05
C HIS A 836 21.55 -32.23 50.84
N PRO A 837 20.32 -31.61 50.84
CA PRO A 837 19.83 -30.80 49.76
C PRO A 837 20.64 -29.50 49.59
N LEU A 838 20.95 -29.12 48.38
CA LEU A 838 21.59 -27.87 48.01
C LEU A 838 20.73 -27.19 46.97
N ALA A 839 20.44 -25.92 47.20
CA ALA A 839 19.88 -25.03 46.18
C ALA A 839 20.98 -24.11 45.67
N VAL A 840 21.07 -24.05 44.33
CA VAL A 840 21.90 -23.07 43.61
C VAL A 840 21.01 -22.00 43.04
N VAL A 841 21.30 -20.75 43.34
CA VAL A 841 20.45 -19.62 43.04
C VAL A 841 21.26 -18.58 42.27
N LEU A 842 20.81 -18.31 41.05
CA LEU A 842 21.33 -17.19 40.26
C LEU A 842 20.40 -15.99 40.40
N ILE A 843 20.98 -14.86 40.74
CA ILE A 843 20.28 -13.58 40.86
C ILE A 843 20.88 -12.60 39.87
N ASP A 844 20.03 -11.88 39.17
CA ASP A 844 20.43 -10.84 38.23
C ASP A 844 19.60 -9.58 38.48
N LEU A 845 20.26 -8.45 38.55
CA LEU A 845 19.64 -7.18 38.83
C LEU A 845 18.91 -6.66 37.55
N ASP A 846 17.60 -6.55 37.64
CA ASP A 846 16.76 -6.12 36.52
C ASP A 846 17.11 -4.71 36.06
N HIS A 847 17.32 -4.58 34.76
CA HIS A 847 17.62 -3.30 34.13
C HIS A 847 18.85 -2.58 34.66
N PHE A 848 19.81 -3.32 35.26
CA PHE A 848 20.99 -2.74 35.87
C PHE A 848 21.82 -1.91 34.89
N LYS A 849 21.84 -2.29 33.64
CA LYS A 849 22.44 -1.49 32.58
C LYS A 849 21.78 -0.09 32.47
N LEU A 850 20.45 -0.01 32.62
CA LEU A 850 19.74 1.26 32.60
C LEU A 850 20.14 2.14 33.79
N VAL A 851 20.41 1.53 34.98
CA VAL A 851 20.92 2.24 36.16
C VAL A 851 22.29 2.83 35.84
N ASN A 852 23.18 2.05 35.20
CA ASN A 852 24.50 2.54 34.80
C ASN A 852 24.40 3.65 33.71
N ASP A 853 23.50 3.48 32.76
CA ASP A 853 23.31 4.43 31.65
C ASP A 853 22.71 5.77 32.15
N GLN A 854 21.85 5.72 33.16
CA GLN A 854 21.15 6.92 33.71
C GLN A 854 21.94 7.63 34.81
N HIS A 855 22.64 6.87 35.65
CA HIS A 855 23.26 7.40 36.84
C HIS A 855 24.80 7.25 36.89
N GLY A 856 25.36 6.62 35.90
CA GLY A 856 26.79 6.38 35.77
C GLY A 856 27.29 5.15 36.52
N HIS A 857 28.44 4.61 36.12
CA HIS A 857 28.99 3.36 36.64
C HIS A 857 29.31 3.44 38.16
N LEU A 858 29.70 4.61 38.67
CA LEU A 858 29.98 4.76 40.09
C LEU A 858 28.73 4.52 40.97
N VAL A 859 27.58 4.96 40.50
CA VAL A 859 26.29 4.69 41.15
C VAL A 859 25.90 3.21 41.01
N GLY A 860 26.10 2.63 39.85
CA GLY A 860 25.94 1.18 39.64
C GLY A 860 26.84 0.36 40.55
N ASP A 861 28.13 0.73 40.69
CA ASP A 861 29.06 0.08 41.60
C ASP A 861 28.61 0.20 43.07
N ALA A 862 28.09 1.38 43.48
CA ALA A 862 27.54 1.57 44.82
C ALA A 862 26.27 0.70 45.02
N VAL A 863 25.44 0.52 44.02
CA VAL A 863 24.31 -0.41 44.06
C VAL A 863 24.80 -1.85 44.25
N LEU A 864 25.78 -2.31 43.49
CA LEU A 864 26.35 -3.67 43.61
C LEU A 864 26.97 -3.90 45.01
N ALA A 865 27.71 -2.95 45.53
CA ALA A 865 28.28 -3.04 46.87
C ALA A 865 27.18 -3.13 47.95
N LYS A 866 26.13 -2.33 47.84
CA LYS A 866 24.97 -2.38 48.74
C LYS A 866 24.16 -3.68 48.59
N VAL A 867 24.02 -4.20 47.39
CA VAL A 867 23.39 -5.52 47.14
C VAL A 867 24.19 -6.62 47.79
N GLY A 868 25.54 -6.60 47.63
CA GLY A 868 26.41 -7.56 48.28
C GLY A 868 26.30 -7.52 49.83
N ALA A 869 26.36 -6.35 50.42
CA ALA A 869 26.19 -6.17 51.87
C ALA A 869 24.78 -6.64 52.36
N ARG A 870 23.74 -6.30 51.59
CA ARG A 870 22.36 -6.70 51.94
C ARG A 870 22.16 -8.21 51.82
N LEU A 871 22.74 -8.84 50.81
CA LEU A 871 22.78 -10.30 50.65
C LEU A 871 23.48 -10.96 51.85
N THR A 872 24.70 -10.54 52.15
CA THR A 872 25.49 -11.10 53.28
C THR A 872 24.72 -11.06 54.58
N ALA A 873 24.00 -9.93 54.84
CA ALA A 873 23.13 -9.78 56.04
C ALA A 873 21.89 -10.73 56.05
N CYS A 874 21.54 -11.36 54.88
CA CYS A 874 20.43 -12.30 54.78
C CYS A 874 20.85 -13.77 54.83
N LEU A 875 22.16 -14.03 54.83
CA LEU A 875 22.72 -15.36 54.68
C LEU A 875 23.22 -15.91 56.04
N ARG A 876 23.27 -17.21 56.16
CA ARG A 876 23.83 -17.92 57.33
C ARG A 876 25.34 -18.20 57.09
N ASP A 877 26.05 -18.53 58.15
CA ASP A 877 27.47 -18.89 58.04
C ASP A 877 27.74 -20.09 57.08
N SER A 878 26.74 -20.96 56.98
CA SER A 878 26.78 -22.11 56.06
C SER A 878 26.56 -21.78 54.60
N ASP A 879 25.90 -20.62 54.30
CA ASP A 879 25.60 -20.22 52.94
C ASP A 879 26.81 -19.55 52.30
N LYS A 880 26.97 -19.72 51.03
CA LYS A 880 28.04 -19.05 50.26
C LYS A 880 27.42 -18.12 49.22
N VAL A 881 28.04 -16.99 49.06
CA VAL A 881 27.60 -16.02 48.03
C VAL A 881 28.85 -15.44 47.34
N GLY A 882 28.75 -15.30 46.04
CA GLY A 882 29.83 -14.69 45.27
C GLY A 882 29.27 -13.91 44.08
N ARG A 883 30.07 -12.98 43.60
CA ARG A 883 29.80 -12.26 42.36
C ARG A 883 30.20 -13.12 41.19
N TYR A 884 29.22 -13.60 40.43
CA TYR A 884 29.42 -14.53 39.33
C TYR A 884 29.69 -13.82 38.00
N GLY A 885 29.03 -12.68 37.77
CA GLY A 885 29.17 -11.85 36.59
C GLY A 885 29.06 -10.36 36.94
N GLY A 886 28.86 -9.48 35.98
CA GLY A 886 28.76 -8.05 36.17
C GLY A 886 27.74 -7.64 37.24
N GLU A 887 26.46 -7.92 36.98
CA GLU A 887 25.32 -7.74 37.90
C GLU A 887 24.74 -9.07 38.43
N GLU A 888 25.41 -10.17 38.13
CA GLU A 888 24.95 -11.50 38.50
C GLU A 888 25.64 -12.01 39.78
N LEU A 889 24.82 -12.56 40.65
CA LEU A 889 25.26 -13.10 41.93
C LEU A 889 24.86 -14.58 42.02
N LEU A 890 25.77 -15.37 42.51
CA LEU A 890 25.56 -16.81 42.71
C LEU A 890 25.52 -17.12 44.19
N LEU A 891 24.42 -17.71 44.66
CA LEU A 891 24.25 -18.17 46.03
C LEU A 891 24.20 -19.70 46.07
N LEU A 892 24.85 -20.22 47.05
CA LEU A 892 24.84 -21.63 47.38
C LEU A 892 24.17 -21.78 48.75
N LEU A 893 23.05 -22.47 48.80
CA LEU A 893 22.23 -22.62 50.01
C LEU A 893 22.15 -24.08 50.46
N PRO A 894 23.16 -24.56 51.20
CA PRO A 894 23.15 -25.93 51.72
C PRO A 894 21.99 -26.14 52.69
N GLY A 895 21.42 -27.36 52.67
CA GLY A 895 20.29 -27.72 53.55
C GLY A 895 18.92 -27.18 53.04
N MET A 896 18.88 -26.54 51.85
CA MET A 896 17.65 -26.00 51.32
C MET A 896 16.97 -26.96 50.34
N SER A 897 15.83 -27.50 50.76
CA SER A 897 14.98 -28.33 49.92
C SER A 897 13.97 -27.53 49.07
N ARG A 898 13.36 -28.18 48.06
CA ARG A 898 12.32 -27.60 47.22
C ARG A 898 11.08 -27.05 48.01
N HIS A 899 10.84 -27.59 49.19
CA HIS A 899 9.70 -27.21 50.04
C HIS A 899 9.97 -25.93 50.87
N SER A 900 11.21 -25.45 50.90
CA SER A 900 11.63 -24.30 51.76
C SER A 900 11.73 -22.99 51.00
N GLN A 901 10.90 -22.77 49.99
CA GLN A 901 10.95 -21.58 49.12
C GLN A 901 10.67 -20.24 49.81
N HIS A 902 10.07 -20.24 51.00
CA HIS A 902 9.82 -19.02 51.79
C HIS A 902 11.11 -18.21 52.05
N ARG A 903 12.24 -18.88 52.21
CA ARG A 903 13.53 -18.24 52.44
C ARG A 903 14.02 -17.46 51.21
N LEU A 904 13.86 -18.03 50.01
CA LEU A 904 14.18 -17.35 48.77
C LEU A 904 13.30 -16.11 48.56
N ARG A 905 12.01 -16.22 48.90
CA ARG A 905 11.10 -15.08 48.84
C ARG A 905 11.55 -13.97 49.77
N ALA A 906 11.95 -14.30 51.02
CA ALA A 906 12.46 -13.32 51.99
C ALA A 906 13.76 -12.64 51.48
N ILE A 907 14.68 -13.39 50.82
CA ILE A 907 15.90 -12.83 50.22
C ILE A 907 15.50 -11.91 49.06
N HIS A 908 14.65 -12.36 48.17
CA HIS A 908 14.20 -11.59 47.02
C HIS A 908 13.47 -10.30 47.44
N GLU A 909 12.56 -10.42 48.39
CA GLU A 909 11.84 -9.26 48.92
C GLU A 909 12.79 -8.22 49.51
N LYS A 910 13.77 -8.66 50.32
CA LYS A 910 14.77 -7.75 50.90
C LYS A 910 15.65 -7.08 49.86
N LEU A 911 15.90 -7.75 48.70
CA LEU A 911 16.66 -7.15 47.62
C LEU A 911 15.83 -6.20 46.79
N SER A 912 14.55 -6.53 46.54
CA SER A 912 13.71 -5.82 45.60
C SER A 912 12.78 -4.75 46.17
N LEU A 913 12.33 -4.89 47.45
CA LEU A 913 11.36 -3.98 48.04
C LEU A 913 11.97 -2.72 48.68
N ALA A 914 13.18 -2.82 49.25
CA ALA A 914 13.80 -1.69 49.90
C ALA A 914 14.70 -0.91 48.90
N PRO A 915 14.50 0.39 48.73
CA PRO A 915 15.32 1.17 47.83
C PRO A 915 16.80 1.22 48.30
N TYR A 916 17.69 1.54 47.35
CA TYR A 916 19.12 1.62 47.59
C TYR A 916 19.54 3.10 47.68
N GLU A 917 20.08 3.48 48.86
CA GLU A 917 20.67 4.82 49.04
C GLU A 917 22.12 4.80 48.51
N VAL A 918 22.33 5.33 47.34
CA VAL A 918 23.61 5.23 46.61
C VAL A 918 24.16 6.60 46.14
N GLY A 919 23.79 7.66 46.90
CA GLY A 919 24.30 9.00 46.58
C GLY A 919 23.56 9.74 45.48
N THR A 920 22.35 9.28 45.15
CA THR A 920 21.43 9.97 44.24
C THR A 920 20.42 10.79 45.01
N ASP A 921 19.80 11.84 44.41
CA ASP A 921 18.84 12.75 45.07
C ASP A 921 17.61 11.99 45.63
N GLN A 922 17.29 10.84 45.06
CA GLN A 922 16.28 9.92 45.58
C GLN A 922 16.87 8.51 45.65
N PRO A 923 16.47 7.70 46.64
CA PRO A 923 16.89 6.30 46.70
C PRO A 923 16.45 5.52 45.46
N LEU A 924 17.36 4.73 44.89
CA LEU A 924 17.09 3.95 43.67
C LEU A 924 16.32 2.65 43.99
N GLN A 925 15.24 2.42 43.28
CA GLN A 925 14.55 1.14 43.32
C GLN A 925 15.12 0.19 42.26
N VAL A 926 15.78 -0.86 42.74
CA VAL A 926 16.33 -1.90 41.83
C VAL A 926 15.68 -3.21 42.22
N THR A 927 15.15 -3.91 41.24
CA THR A 927 14.58 -5.25 41.43
C THR A 927 15.56 -6.30 40.94
N CYS A 928 15.31 -7.54 41.22
CA CYS A 928 16.12 -8.64 40.71
C CYS A 928 15.24 -9.80 40.27
N SER A 929 15.72 -10.46 39.25
CA SER A 929 15.19 -11.76 38.81
C SER A 929 16.02 -12.88 39.38
N VAL A 930 15.37 -13.96 39.76
CA VAL A 930 16.02 -15.08 40.48
C VAL A 930 15.66 -16.39 39.81
N GLY A 931 16.66 -17.15 39.44
CA GLY A 931 16.51 -18.55 39.00
C GLY A 931 17.09 -19.51 40.04
N VAL A 932 16.37 -20.57 40.36
CA VAL A 932 16.81 -21.54 41.35
C VAL A 932 16.76 -22.97 40.78
N ALA A 933 17.82 -23.70 41.02
CA ALA A 933 17.92 -25.15 40.76
C ALA A 933 18.40 -25.90 42.00
N TRP A 934 17.89 -27.08 42.19
CA TRP A 934 18.27 -27.96 43.30
C TRP A 934 19.17 -29.10 42.80
N PHE A 935 20.17 -29.38 43.62
CA PHE A 935 21.08 -30.51 43.36
C PHE A 935 20.34 -31.80 43.22
N ARG A 936 20.71 -32.57 42.20
CA ARG A 936 20.25 -33.93 41.93
C ARG A 936 21.48 -34.84 41.90
N SER A 937 21.33 -36.10 42.29
CA SER A 937 22.43 -37.04 42.24
C SER A 937 22.98 -37.14 40.82
N GLY A 938 24.29 -36.97 40.66
CA GLY A 938 24.96 -36.93 39.36
C GLY A 938 25.14 -35.54 38.72
N ASP A 939 24.65 -34.47 39.33
CA ASP A 939 24.88 -33.10 38.83
C ASP A 939 26.36 -32.71 38.92
N SER A 940 26.84 -32.08 37.86
CA SER A 940 28.05 -31.28 37.86
C SER A 940 27.70 -29.80 38.18
N ALA A 941 28.71 -29.02 38.52
CA ALA A 941 28.53 -27.56 38.71
C ALA A 941 27.91 -26.90 37.44
N ALA A 942 28.38 -27.36 36.27
CA ALA A 942 27.88 -26.81 34.99
C ALA A 942 26.40 -27.14 34.73
N THR A 943 25.95 -28.37 35.02
CA THR A 943 24.56 -28.81 34.78
C THR A 943 23.60 -28.10 35.76
N LEU A 944 24.03 -27.95 37.01
CA LEU A 944 23.25 -27.30 38.03
C LEU A 944 23.11 -25.77 37.78
N LEU A 945 24.21 -25.14 37.38
CA LEU A 945 24.21 -23.72 36.97
C LEU A 945 23.34 -23.49 35.72
N ALA A 946 23.42 -24.37 34.71
CA ALA A 946 22.60 -24.25 33.50
C ALA A 946 21.11 -24.29 33.81
N ARG A 947 20.65 -25.14 34.72
CA ARG A 947 19.23 -25.19 35.14
C ARG A 947 18.82 -23.96 35.94
N ALA A 948 19.72 -23.40 36.77
CA ALA A 948 19.46 -22.16 37.48
C ALA A 948 19.39 -20.97 36.52
N ASP A 949 20.25 -20.97 35.48
CA ASP A 949 20.26 -19.91 34.45
C ASP A 949 18.99 -19.96 33.58
N GLU A 950 18.56 -21.16 33.18
CA GLU A 950 17.30 -21.35 32.44
C GLU A 950 16.08 -20.85 33.26
N ALA A 951 16.09 -21.13 34.57
CA ALA A 951 15.06 -20.61 35.48
C ALA A 951 15.14 -19.07 35.58
N LEU A 952 16.34 -18.51 35.67
CA LEU A 952 16.56 -17.06 35.68
C LEU A 952 16.08 -16.42 34.37
N TYR A 953 16.35 -17.06 33.25
CA TYR A 953 15.87 -16.59 31.94
C TYR A 953 14.35 -16.57 31.87
N ARG A 954 13.66 -17.58 32.43
CA ARG A 954 12.20 -17.56 32.55
C ARG A 954 11.71 -16.42 33.43
N ALA A 955 12.38 -16.17 34.55
CA ALA A 955 12.04 -15.05 35.43
C ALA A 955 12.11 -13.71 34.69
N LYS A 956 13.14 -13.52 33.87
CA LYS A 956 13.32 -12.32 33.02
C LYS A 956 12.24 -12.21 31.95
N ARG A 957 11.84 -13.29 31.30
CA ARG A 957 10.79 -13.30 30.25
C ARG A 957 9.39 -13.08 30.78
N GLN A 958 9.08 -13.59 31.94
CA GLN A 958 7.73 -13.51 32.51
C GLN A 958 7.45 -12.18 33.25
N GLY A 959 8.30 -11.18 33.07
CA GLY A 959 8.06 -9.82 33.58
C GLY A 959 9.02 -9.38 34.69
N ARG A 960 10.10 -10.13 34.91
CA ARG A 960 11.15 -9.81 35.90
C ARG A 960 10.65 -9.71 37.34
N ASN A 961 11.52 -9.26 38.26
CA ASN A 961 11.21 -9.08 39.69
C ASN A 961 10.51 -10.30 40.32
N ARG A 962 11.06 -11.48 40.07
CA ARG A 962 10.46 -12.72 40.52
C ARG A 962 11.46 -13.85 40.72
N ILE A 963 10.99 -14.88 41.36
CA ILE A 963 11.73 -16.12 41.56
C ILE A 963 11.11 -17.20 40.69
N GLU A 964 11.90 -17.82 39.85
CA GLU A 964 11.49 -18.98 39.06
C GLU A 964 12.30 -20.22 39.46
N PRO A 965 11.65 -21.31 39.83
CA PRO A 965 12.31 -22.59 40.07
C PRO A 965 12.61 -23.30 38.72
N GLU A 966 13.58 -24.21 38.73
CA GLU A 966 13.74 -25.16 37.60
C GLU A 966 12.46 -25.95 37.31
N GLU A 967 12.18 -26.23 36.07
CA GLU A 967 11.02 -27.04 35.68
C GLU A 967 11.11 -28.45 36.29
N PRO A 968 10.00 -28.99 36.81
CA PRO A 968 9.98 -30.39 37.19
C PRO A 968 10.20 -31.25 35.93
N GLU A 969 11.03 -32.26 36.01
CA GLU A 969 11.14 -33.24 34.95
C GLU A 969 9.75 -33.83 34.66
N SER A 970 9.26 -33.68 33.43
CA SER A 970 8.10 -34.42 32.97
C SER A 970 8.51 -35.89 33.01
N SER A 971 7.91 -36.65 33.90
CA SER A 971 8.00 -38.11 33.87
C SER A 971 7.45 -38.61 32.56
N VAL A 972 8.34 -38.90 31.58
CA VAL A 972 7.96 -39.69 30.43
C VAL A 972 7.81 -41.11 30.99
N ALA A 973 6.54 -41.53 31.11
CA ALA A 973 6.18 -42.90 31.32
C ALA A 973 6.36 -43.71 30.03
#